data_88d6f161e1844160829e7cb895bcd98a
#
_entry.id   88d6f161e1844160829e7cb895bcd98a
#
_cell.length_a   1.000
_cell.length_b   1.000
_cell.length_c   1.000
_cell.angle_alpha   90.00
_cell.angle_beta   90.00
_cell.angle_gamma   90.00
#
_symmetry.space_group_name_H-M   'P 1'
#
loop_
_entity.id
_entity.type
_entity.pdbx_description
1 polymer ?
#
loop_
_entity_poly.entity_id
_entity_poly.type
_entity_poly.pdbx_seq_one_letter_code
_entity_poly.pdbx_strand_id
1 'polypeptide(L)'
;MTMNNYRKLNEDEIRLLQEHSCTADDWTNIEVAQNFKTDYVSHTRFSGKVKLGVFEHEFTLAGGMKKHSGLYHTTLHNVTVGNNCCIENVKNYIANYEIGDYAFIENVDIILVDGKSRFGNGVEVAVLNETGGREVMMHDRLSAHQAYIMALYRHRPALIDKMKAIVEKYAEENASTTGRIGSNVTIVDSGYIKNVKIGDHCKIEGAGRLKNGSLNSNAEAPVHIGYGVVCDDFIISSGSSVEDGTTLTRCFIGQACHLGHNYSASDSLFFSNCQEENGEACAIFAGPFTVTHHKSTLLIAGMFSFMNAGSGSNQSNHMYKLGPIHQGALERGAKTTSDSYILWPAKVGAFSLVMGRHVNNADTSDLPFSYLIEQQNTTYLVPGVNLRSVGTIRDAQKWPKRDKRKDPNRLDQINYNLLSPYTIQKMMKGRQILKDLRRVSGETSETYAYQSAKIKNSSLNKGIKLYETAIHKFLGNSIIKRLEETKFQSDEEIRARLKPDTEIGYGEWVDVSGLIAPKSEIEKLMADIETGVLTDVDGIHGRFVEMHRNYYTYEWTWAFDKMLSFYRLQPESITAKDIVNIVKQWQEAVVGLDKMVYADAKKEFSLSAMTGFGADGSREEQEQDFEQVRGVFESNPFVTAVLQHIDVKTALGNELIERISPLV
;
A
#
# COMPACT_ATOMS: atom_id res chain seq x y z
N MET A 1 8.76 -27.09 12.35
CA MET A 1 9.75 -28.16 12.58
C MET A 1 9.10 -29.29 13.36
N THR A 2 9.10 -30.47 12.81
CA THR A 2 8.68 -31.67 13.56
C THR A 2 9.69 -31.89 14.69
N MET A 3 9.25 -32.08 15.93
CA MET A 3 10.18 -32.39 17.04
C MET A 3 10.74 -33.79 16.83
N ASN A 4 11.99 -33.91 16.35
CA ASN A 4 12.69 -35.16 16.22
C ASN A 4 13.34 -35.54 17.57
N ASN A 5 13.22 -36.81 17.97
CA ASN A 5 14.09 -37.36 19.01
C ASN A 5 15.45 -37.61 18.39
N TYR A 6 16.44 -36.80 18.76
CA TYR A 6 17.81 -36.94 18.27
C TYR A 6 18.62 -37.91 19.12
N ARG A 7 19.53 -38.61 18.46
CA ARG A 7 20.53 -39.48 19.08
C ARG A 7 21.91 -39.21 18.48
N LYS A 8 22.94 -39.65 19.14
CA LYS A 8 24.30 -39.66 18.57
C LYS A 8 24.41 -40.68 17.44
N LEU A 9 25.35 -40.44 16.53
CA LEU A 9 25.78 -41.43 15.54
C LEU A 9 26.43 -42.62 16.24
N ASN A 10 26.21 -43.84 15.71
CA ASN A 10 26.94 -45.02 16.11
C ASN A 10 28.20 -45.19 15.23
N GLU A 11 29.09 -46.14 15.62
CA GLU A 11 30.38 -46.37 14.95
C GLU A 11 30.22 -46.80 13.48
N ASP A 12 29.20 -47.61 13.16
CA ASP A 12 28.93 -48.06 11.80
C ASP A 12 28.46 -46.92 10.92
N GLU A 13 27.58 -46.04 11.43
CA GLU A 13 27.12 -44.85 10.73
C GLU A 13 28.27 -43.87 10.46
N ILE A 14 29.17 -43.69 11.42
CA ILE A 14 30.37 -42.85 11.24
C ILE A 14 31.25 -43.41 10.14
N ARG A 15 31.50 -44.72 10.15
CA ARG A 15 32.30 -45.40 9.13
C ARG A 15 31.69 -45.24 7.74
N LEU A 16 30.37 -45.48 7.57
CA LEU A 16 29.66 -45.33 6.31
C LEU A 16 29.72 -43.88 5.81
N LEU A 17 29.53 -42.91 6.68
CA LEU A 17 29.66 -41.48 6.31
C LEU A 17 31.10 -41.16 5.83
N GLN A 18 32.12 -41.73 6.47
CA GLN A 18 33.51 -41.57 6.03
C GLN A 18 33.76 -42.23 4.66
N GLU A 19 33.17 -43.41 4.41
CA GLU A 19 33.19 -44.06 3.10
C GLU A 19 32.50 -43.24 2.02
N HIS A 20 31.45 -42.47 2.37
CA HIS A 20 30.80 -41.48 1.50
C HIS A 20 31.55 -40.15 1.41
N SER A 21 32.83 -40.10 1.81
CA SER A 21 33.69 -38.90 1.79
C SER A 21 33.19 -37.76 2.69
N CYS A 22 32.49 -38.07 3.76
CA CYS A 22 32.12 -37.08 4.77
C CYS A 22 33.24 -36.94 5.83
N THR A 23 33.37 -35.72 6.39
CA THR A 23 34.32 -35.40 7.44
C THR A 23 33.67 -34.61 8.55
N ALA A 24 34.18 -34.74 9.78
CA ALA A 24 33.74 -33.92 10.91
C ALA A 24 34.93 -33.48 11.75
N ASP A 25 34.85 -32.26 12.32
CA ASP A 25 35.84 -31.81 13.30
C ASP A 25 35.78 -32.67 14.58
N ASP A 26 34.55 -33.05 14.97
CA ASP A 26 34.25 -33.95 16.07
C ASP A 26 32.90 -34.66 15.83
N TRP A 27 32.92 -35.96 15.55
CA TRP A 27 31.72 -36.76 15.30
C TRP A 27 30.76 -36.81 16.50
N THR A 28 31.26 -36.61 17.73
CA THR A 28 30.41 -36.58 18.93
C THR A 28 29.47 -35.37 19.00
N ASN A 29 29.71 -34.35 18.22
CA ASN A 29 28.89 -33.16 18.13
C ASN A 29 27.74 -33.27 17.10
N ILE A 30 27.65 -34.43 16.41
CA ILE A 30 26.62 -34.69 15.42
C ILE A 30 25.52 -35.53 16.03
N GLU A 31 24.29 -35.06 15.91
CA GLU A 31 23.08 -35.74 16.33
C GLU A 31 22.17 -36.00 15.13
N VAL A 32 21.52 -37.15 15.09
CA VAL A 32 20.65 -37.54 13.99
C VAL A 32 19.29 -38.00 14.50
N ALA A 33 18.26 -37.87 13.67
CA ALA A 33 16.94 -38.43 13.97
C ALA A 33 16.99 -39.96 14.11
N GLN A 34 16.04 -40.55 14.85
CA GLN A 34 16.05 -42.00 15.15
C GLN A 34 16.14 -42.89 13.90
N ASN A 35 15.44 -42.49 12.81
CA ASN A 35 15.38 -43.24 11.54
C ASN A 35 16.34 -42.67 10.48
N PHE A 36 17.39 -41.97 10.89
CA PHE A 36 18.40 -41.43 9.99
C PHE A 36 19.07 -42.53 9.18
N LYS A 37 19.33 -42.30 7.89
CA LYS A 37 20.06 -43.17 6.97
C LYS A 37 21.23 -42.42 6.36
N THR A 38 22.38 -43.08 6.29
CA THR A 38 23.63 -42.50 5.77
C THR A 38 23.68 -42.43 4.24
N ASP A 39 22.83 -43.21 3.52
CA ASP A 39 22.84 -43.36 2.07
C ASP A 39 22.69 -42.03 1.30
N TYR A 40 22.05 -41.06 1.91
CA TYR A 40 21.74 -39.77 1.29
C TYR A 40 22.62 -38.61 1.77
N VAL A 41 23.78 -38.94 2.36
CA VAL A 41 24.77 -37.95 2.84
C VAL A 41 26.14 -38.29 2.26
N SER A 42 26.67 -37.39 1.43
CA SER A 42 27.99 -37.60 0.83
C SER A 42 28.75 -36.28 0.63
N HIS A 43 30.09 -36.35 0.62
CA HIS A 43 30.99 -35.20 0.39
C HIS A 43 30.64 -34.01 1.28
N THR A 44 30.21 -34.27 2.52
CA THR A 44 29.74 -33.25 3.46
C THR A 44 30.73 -33.08 4.60
N ARG A 45 31.12 -31.84 4.90
CA ARG A 45 31.92 -31.49 6.07
C ARG A 45 31.04 -30.96 7.19
N PHE A 46 31.19 -31.53 8.38
CA PHE A 46 30.48 -31.09 9.59
C PHE A 46 31.45 -30.40 10.55
N SER A 47 31.00 -29.27 11.12
CA SER A 47 31.76 -28.49 12.09
C SER A 47 30.83 -27.99 13.19
N GLY A 48 31.29 -27.91 14.43
CA GLY A 48 30.47 -27.53 15.58
C GLY A 48 29.30 -28.48 15.83
N LYS A 49 28.19 -27.98 16.34
CA LYS A 49 27.00 -28.78 16.66
C LYS A 49 26.09 -28.91 15.45
N VAL A 50 25.87 -30.12 14.96
CA VAL A 50 24.99 -30.38 13.81
C VAL A 50 23.91 -31.38 14.18
N LYS A 51 22.67 -31.09 13.78
CA LYS A 51 21.52 -31.99 13.92
C LYS A 51 20.92 -32.29 12.55
N LEU A 52 20.68 -33.56 12.23
CA LEU A 52 20.15 -33.99 10.94
C LEU A 52 18.81 -34.72 11.11
N GLY A 53 17.81 -34.31 10.33
CA GLY A 53 16.54 -35.00 10.18
C GLY A 53 16.66 -36.29 9.33
N VAL A 54 15.54 -36.82 8.90
CA VAL A 54 15.46 -37.95 7.95
C VAL A 54 15.41 -37.47 6.51
N PHE A 55 15.90 -38.26 5.56
CA PHE A 55 15.88 -37.95 4.12
C PHE A 55 15.15 -39.07 3.37
N GLU A 56 13.84 -38.93 3.16
CA GLU A 56 12.97 -39.93 2.54
C GLU A 56 12.13 -39.37 1.38
N HIS A 57 12.32 -38.09 1.01
CA HIS A 57 11.54 -37.41 0.00
C HIS A 57 12.29 -37.35 -1.34
N GLU A 58 11.54 -37.42 -2.43
CA GLU A 58 12.03 -37.19 -3.78
C GLU A 58 11.40 -35.91 -4.36
N PHE A 59 12.22 -34.90 -4.63
CA PHE A 59 11.80 -33.68 -5.30
C PHE A 59 11.65 -33.89 -6.79
N THR A 60 10.65 -33.29 -7.41
CA THR A 60 10.50 -33.24 -8.86
C THR A 60 10.83 -31.84 -9.36
N LEU A 61 11.93 -31.72 -10.09
CA LEU A 61 12.42 -30.47 -10.63
C LEU A 61 11.78 -30.14 -11.99
N ALA A 62 12.03 -28.94 -12.50
CA ALA A 62 11.62 -28.54 -13.84
C ALA A 62 12.13 -29.55 -14.90
N GLY A 63 11.31 -29.86 -15.89
CA GLY A 63 11.62 -30.89 -16.89
C GLY A 63 11.41 -32.32 -16.41
N GLY A 64 10.91 -32.56 -15.18
CA GLY A 64 10.58 -33.89 -14.66
C GLY A 64 11.75 -34.64 -14.06
N MET A 65 12.92 -34.02 -13.91
CA MET A 65 14.06 -34.60 -13.24
C MET A 65 13.74 -34.83 -11.75
N LYS A 66 14.13 -36.01 -11.24
CA LYS A 66 13.93 -36.36 -9.85
C LYS A 66 15.22 -36.25 -9.06
N LYS A 67 15.12 -35.71 -7.85
CA LYS A 67 16.25 -35.53 -6.92
C LYS A 67 15.86 -35.93 -5.52
N HIS A 68 16.64 -36.84 -4.94
CA HIS A 68 16.37 -37.31 -3.59
C HIS A 68 16.83 -36.29 -2.54
N SER A 69 16.07 -36.16 -1.45
CA SER A 69 16.47 -35.37 -0.28
C SER A 69 17.78 -35.91 0.30
N GLY A 70 18.62 -35.02 0.82
CA GLY A 70 19.94 -35.43 1.35
C GLY A 70 20.91 -34.25 1.42
N LEU A 71 22.15 -34.55 1.73
CA LEU A 71 23.26 -33.59 1.85
C LEU A 71 24.38 -34.00 0.89
N TYR A 72 24.71 -33.11 -0.06
CA TYR A 72 25.68 -33.41 -1.10
C TYR A 72 26.62 -32.21 -1.33
N HIS A 73 27.95 -32.44 -1.27
CA HIS A 73 28.95 -31.40 -1.54
C HIS A 73 28.69 -30.09 -0.76
N THR A 74 28.59 -30.18 0.58
CA THR A 74 28.28 -29.02 1.42
C THR A 74 29.15 -29.01 2.70
N THR A 75 29.27 -27.85 3.33
CA THR A 75 29.88 -27.67 4.65
C THR A 75 28.85 -27.02 5.58
N LEU A 76 28.60 -27.66 6.73
CA LEU A 76 27.64 -27.21 7.74
C LEU A 76 28.36 -26.93 9.07
N HIS A 77 28.15 -25.71 9.61
CA HIS A 77 28.71 -25.28 10.89
C HIS A 77 27.61 -24.81 11.85
N ASN A 78 27.38 -25.49 12.96
CA ASN A 78 26.31 -25.19 13.92
C ASN A 78 24.92 -25.10 13.22
N VAL A 79 24.51 -26.14 12.52
CA VAL A 79 23.28 -26.18 11.74
C VAL A 79 22.36 -27.30 12.21
N THR A 80 21.07 -26.98 12.33
CA THR A 80 20.01 -27.97 12.44
C THR A 80 19.32 -28.10 11.08
N VAL A 81 19.30 -29.30 10.49
CA VAL A 81 18.62 -29.61 9.22
C VAL A 81 17.35 -30.38 9.52
N GLY A 82 16.22 -29.89 9.06
CA GLY A 82 14.90 -30.53 9.18
C GLY A 82 14.79 -31.80 8.32
N ASN A 83 13.59 -32.38 8.35
CA ASN A 83 13.32 -33.61 7.59
C ASN A 83 13.15 -33.31 6.10
N ASN A 84 13.59 -34.24 5.27
CA ASN A 84 13.36 -34.22 3.83
C ASN A 84 13.95 -33.00 3.10
N CYS A 85 15.00 -32.39 3.66
CA CYS A 85 15.74 -31.33 3.01
C CYS A 85 16.65 -31.87 1.90
N CYS A 86 16.87 -31.11 0.85
CA CYS A 86 17.92 -31.31 -0.13
C CYS A 86 18.88 -30.11 -0.08
N ILE A 87 20.13 -30.34 0.32
CA ILE A 87 21.17 -29.32 0.38
C ILE A 87 22.35 -29.78 -0.46
N GLU A 88 22.61 -29.08 -1.57
CA GLU A 88 23.64 -29.51 -2.51
C GLU A 88 24.44 -28.35 -3.08
N ASN A 89 25.72 -28.59 -3.34
CA ASN A 89 26.64 -27.65 -3.99
C ASN A 89 26.67 -26.25 -3.30
N VAL A 90 26.83 -26.24 -1.97
CA VAL A 90 27.12 -25.01 -1.23
C VAL A 90 28.62 -24.76 -1.32
N LYS A 91 29.01 -23.73 -2.06
CA LYS A 91 30.41 -23.47 -2.43
C LYS A 91 31.32 -23.20 -1.23
N ASN A 92 30.83 -22.50 -0.21
CA ASN A 92 31.58 -22.19 1.00
C ASN A 92 31.00 -23.01 2.19
N TYR A 93 29.97 -22.43 2.86
CA TYR A 93 29.35 -23.13 4.00
C TYR A 93 27.99 -22.53 4.35
N ILE A 94 27.20 -23.29 5.11
CA ILE A 94 26.05 -22.81 5.86
C ILE A 94 26.43 -22.77 7.34
N ALA A 95 26.22 -21.62 8.03
CA ALA A 95 26.60 -21.50 9.44
C ALA A 95 25.52 -20.83 10.30
N ASN A 96 25.29 -21.40 11.48
CA ASN A 96 24.42 -20.87 12.51
C ASN A 96 22.96 -20.70 12.04
N TYR A 97 22.38 -21.79 11.49
CA TYR A 97 21.00 -21.80 11.01
C TYR A 97 20.21 -23.02 11.50
N GLU A 98 18.93 -22.78 11.71
CA GLU A 98 17.89 -23.81 11.77
C GLU A 98 17.14 -23.84 10.45
N ILE A 99 17.18 -24.98 9.74
CA ILE A 99 16.55 -25.19 8.43
C ILE A 99 15.31 -26.06 8.63
N GLY A 100 14.16 -25.57 8.21
CA GLY A 100 12.86 -26.24 8.30
C GLY A 100 12.74 -27.46 7.38
N ASP A 101 11.66 -28.21 7.53
CA ASP A 101 11.42 -29.43 6.77
C ASP A 101 11.17 -29.11 5.28
N TYR A 102 11.57 -30.00 4.37
CA TYR A 102 11.41 -29.89 2.91
C TYR A 102 12.09 -28.66 2.30
N ALA A 103 13.14 -28.13 2.92
CA ALA A 103 13.92 -27.06 2.30
C ALA A 103 14.77 -27.60 1.14
N PHE A 104 14.81 -26.88 0.03
CA PHE A 104 15.63 -27.19 -1.15
C PHE A 104 16.66 -26.08 -1.37
N ILE A 105 17.93 -26.38 -1.13
CA ILE A 105 19.05 -25.43 -1.21
C ILE A 105 20.08 -25.97 -2.19
N GLU A 106 20.30 -25.30 -3.30
CA GLU A 106 21.21 -25.77 -4.33
C GLU A 106 22.01 -24.63 -4.95
N ASN A 107 23.31 -24.89 -5.18
CA ASN A 107 24.20 -23.97 -5.88
C ASN A 107 24.22 -22.56 -5.25
N VAL A 108 24.53 -22.50 -3.95
CA VAL A 108 24.57 -21.25 -3.17
C VAL A 108 26.01 -20.98 -2.74
N ASP A 109 26.45 -19.70 -2.77
CA ASP A 109 27.81 -19.38 -2.35
C ASP A 109 28.00 -19.54 -0.84
N ILE A 110 27.18 -18.87 -0.02
CA ILE A 110 27.30 -18.88 1.43
C ILE A 110 26.00 -18.45 2.12
N ILE A 111 25.66 -19.10 3.22
CA ILE A 111 24.54 -18.70 4.10
C ILE A 111 25.04 -18.67 5.54
N LEU A 112 25.02 -17.49 6.21
CA LEU A 112 25.52 -17.42 7.58
C LEU A 112 24.80 -16.40 8.45
N VAL A 113 24.78 -16.67 9.76
CA VAL A 113 24.58 -15.63 10.78
C VAL A 113 25.91 -15.36 11.46
N ASP A 114 26.29 -14.08 11.51
CA ASP A 114 27.53 -13.60 12.10
C ASP A 114 27.22 -12.73 13.33
N GLY A 115 27.50 -13.26 14.51
CA GLY A 115 27.16 -12.63 15.78
C GLY A 115 25.66 -12.63 16.08
N LYS A 116 25.22 -11.69 16.91
CA LYS A 116 23.79 -11.47 17.24
C LYS A 116 23.17 -10.56 16.19
N SER A 117 22.16 -11.04 15.50
CA SER A 117 21.44 -10.30 14.44
C SER A 117 20.00 -10.00 14.85
N ARG A 118 19.48 -8.84 14.48
CA ARG A 118 18.08 -8.45 14.58
C ARG A 118 17.31 -8.65 13.27
N PHE A 119 17.98 -9.16 12.23
CA PHE A 119 17.39 -9.49 10.93
C PHE A 119 16.61 -8.32 10.31
N GLY A 120 17.19 -7.12 10.31
CA GLY A 120 16.56 -5.90 9.79
C GLY A 120 15.65 -5.17 10.76
N ASN A 121 15.19 -5.80 11.84
CA ASN A 121 14.34 -5.12 12.82
C ASN A 121 15.13 -4.05 13.59
N GLY A 122 14.52 -2.87 13.78
CA GLY A 122 15.14 -1.74 14.45
C GLY A 122 16.02 -0.86 13.55
N VAL A 123 16.18 -1.18 12.26
CA VAL A 123 16.88 -0.31 11.32
C VAL A 123 16.05 0.95 11.08
N GLU A 124 16.67 2.12 11.19
CA GLU A 124 16.05 3.40 10.91
C GLU A 124 16.10 3.71 9.41
N VAL A 125 14.95 4.09 8.87
CA VAL A 125 14.75 4.49 7.47
C VAL A 125 14.44 5.97 7.43
N ALA A 126 15.31 6.78 6.80
CA ALA A 126 15.16 8.23 6.69
C ALA A 126 14.21 8.60 5.56
N VAL A 127 12.91 8.74 5.87
CA VAL A 127 11.88 9.09 4.89
C VAL A 127 11.61 10.59 4.85
N LEU A 128 11.08 11.08 3.72
CA LEU A 128 10.65 12.46 3.49
C LEU A 128 11.76 13.51 3.55
N ASN A 129 12.95 13.14 3.93
CA ASN A 129 14.11 14.03 3.96
C ASN A 129 15.41 13.20 3.92
N GLU A 130 16.18 13.30 2.86
CA GLU A 130 17.43 12.58 2.70
C GLU A 130 18.48 12.91 3.79
N THR A 131 18.36 14.07 4.43
CA THR A 131 19.25 14.48 5.53
C THR A 131 18.77 14.00 6.90
N GLY A 132 17.71 13.22 6.96
CA GLY A 132 17.15 12.67 8.21
C GLY A 132 16.21 13.62 8.94
N GLY A 133 15.82 13.22 10.15
CA GLY A 133 14.88 13.93 11.02
C GLY A 133 13.46 13.36 11.03
N ARG A 134 13.16 12.38 10.15
CA ARG A 134 11.87 11.68 10.11
C ARG A 134 12.04 10.16 10.01
N GLU A 135 13.06 9.65 10.68
CA GLU A 135 13.38 8.21 10.65
C GLU A 135 12.23 7.37 11.18
N VAL A 136 11.90 6.33 10.45
CA VAL A 136 10.98 5.28 10.88
C VAL A 136 11.79 4.03 11.17
N MET A 137 11.69 3.49 12.39
CA MET A 137 12.30 2.20 12.71
C MET A 137 11.46 1.07 12.12
N MET A 138 12.02 0.33 11.16
CA MET A 138 11.30 -0.78 10.56
C MET A 138 11.30 -2.03 11.46
N HIS A 139 10.24 -2.80 11.36
CA HIS A 139 10.09 -4.09 12.04
C HIS A 139 9.10 -4.98 11.29
N ASP A 140 9.12 -6.29 11.55
CA ASP A 140 8.31 -7.29 10.82
C ASP A 140 6.80 -7.00 10.82
N ARG A 141 6.31 -6.23 11.79
CA ARG A 141 4.89 -5.89 11.98
C ARG A 141 4.56 -4.44 11.60
N LEU A 142 5.45 -3.74 10.90
CA LEU A 142 5.25 -2.34 10.54
C LEU A 142 4.07 -2.17 9.58
N SER A 143 3.16 -1.28 9.91
CA SER A 143 2.07 -0.82 9.04
C SER A 143 2.31 0.61 8.53
N ALA A 144 1.67 0.97 7.41
CA ALA A 144 1.65 2.32 6.89
C ALA A 144 1.18 3.35 7.94
N HIS A 145 0.24 2.96 8.78
CA HIS A 145 -0.36 3.82 9.80
C HIS A 145 0.61 4.13 10.94
N GLN A 146 1.32 3.11 11.43
CA GLN A 146 2.36 3.29 12.44
C GLN A 146 3.51 4.12 11.91
N ALA A 147 3.98 3.81 10.69
CA ALA A 147 5.03 4.58 10.03
C ALA A 147 4.64 6.04 9.79
N TYR A 148 3.38 6.30 9.41
CA TYR A 148 2.83 7.64 9.24
C TYR A 148 2.92 8.46 10.54
N ILE A 149 2.52 7.87 11.67
CA ILE A 149 2.61 8.53 12.98
C ILE A 149 4.09 8.80 13.32
N MET A 150 4.97 7.83 13.17
CA MET A 150 6.41 8.00 13.46
C MET A 150 7.05 9.09 12.60
N ALA A 151 6.73 9.17 11.31
CA ALA A 151 7.31 10.13 10.39
C ALA A 151 6.75 11.56 10.57
N LEU A 152 5.44 11.72 10.78
CA LEU A 152 4.76 13.02 10.65
C LEU A 152 4.37 13.69 11.99
N TYR A 153 4.33 12.95 13.11
CA TYR A 153 3.99 13.50 14.42
C TYR A 153 5.22 13.86 15.26
N ARG A 154 6.30 14.32 14.62
CA ARG A 154 7.57 14.71 15.28
C ARG A 154 7.41 15.87 16.29
N HIS A 155 6.33 16.63 16.20
CA HIS A 155 5.95 17.64 17.18
C HIS A 155 5.49 17.04 18.53
N ARG A 156 5.40 15.71 18.65
CA ARG A 156 5.11 14.97 19.89
C ARG A 156 6.31 14.09 20.29
N PRO A 157 7.40 14.66 20.80
CA PRO A 157 8.64 13.91 21.03
C PRO A 157 8.45 12.74 22.00
N ALA A 158 7.63 12.89 23.05
CA ALA A 158 7.34 11.80 23.98
C ALA A 158 6.68 10.58 23.30
N LEU A 159 5.78 10.81 22.34
CA LEU A 159 5.18 9.75 21.53
C LEU A 159 6.25 9.02 20.73
N ILE A 160 7.10 9.77 20.02
CA ILE A 160 8.12 9.19 19.15
C ILE A 160 9.13 8.37 19.96
N ASP A 161 9.57 8.89 21.11
CA ASP A 161 10.50 8.17 22.01
C ASP A 161 9.88 6.86 22.51
N LYS A 162 8.58 6.88 22.90
CA LYS A 162 7.87 5.67 23.31
C LYS A 162 7.72 4.68 22.16
N MET A 163 7.35 5.13 20.97
CA MET A 163 7.24 4.25 19.79
C MET A 163 8.59 3.63 19.43
N LYS A 164 9.68 4.40 19.47
CA LYS A 164 11.04 3.87 19.27
C LYS A 164 11.39 2.83 20.32
N ALA A 165 11.08 3.07 21.59
CA ALA A 165 11.34 2.10 22.66
C ALA A 165 10.54 0.79 22.50
N ILE A 166 9.29 0.87 22.03
CA ILE A 166 8.47 -0.31 21.70
C ILE A 166 9.10 -1.13 20.57
N VAL A 167 9.54 -0.46 19.49
CA VAL A 167 10.18 -1.14 18.36
C VAL A 167 11.54 -1.71 18.75
N GLU A 168 12.33 -0.99 19.56
CA GLU A 168 13.62 -1.46 20.05
C GLU A 168 13.47 -2.74 20.91
N LYS A 169 12.47 -2.76 21.78
CA LYS A 169 12.12 -3.96 22.55
C LYS A 169 11.75 -5.12 21.63
N TYR A 170 10.88 -4.88 20.64
CA TYR A 170 10.50 -5.90 19.64
C TYR A 170 11.72 -6.43 18.87
N ALA A 171 12.60 -5.54 18.43
CA ALA A 171 13.81 -5.89 17.70
C ALA A 171 14.77 -6.76 18.55
N GLU A 172 14.92 -6.43 19.83
CA GLU A 172 15.76 -7.18 20.75
C GLU A 172 15.18 -8.57 21.07
N GLU A 173 13.86 -8.69 21.25
CA GLU A 173 13.15 -9.96 21.46
C GLU A 173 13.27 -10.90 20.24
N ASN A 174 13.42 -10.36 19.04
CA ASN A 174 13.62 -11.11 17.79
C ASN A 174 15.08 -11.30 17.40
N ALA A 175 16.02 -10.78 18.18
CA ALA A 175 17.44 -10.91 17.92
C ALA A 175 17.96 -12.31 18.28
N SER A 176 18.81 -12.87 17.43
CA SER A 176 19.38 -14.20 17.63
C SER A 176 20.78 -14.32 17.02
N THR A 177 21.57 -15.25 17.56
CA THR A 177 22.83 -15.72 16.95
C THR A 177 22.60 -16.86 15.96
N THR A 178 21.35 -17.35 15.87
CA THR A 178 20.96 -18.45 14.97
C THR A 178 19.85 -17.95 14.04
N GLY A 179 20.07 -18.06 12.74
CA GLY A 179 19.08 -17.75 11.73
C GLY A 179 18.05 -18.86 11.56
N ARG A 180 16.96 -18.52 10.89
CA ARG A 180 15.93 -19.49 10.52
C ARG A 180 15.71 -19.46 9.01
N ILE A 181 15.71 -20.65 8.40
CA ILE A 181 15.15 -20.93 7.09
C ILE A 181 13.90 -21.77 7.31
N GLY A 182 12.75 -21.28 6.88
CA GLY A 182 11.46 -21.94 7.10
C GLY A 182 11.30 -23.26 6.36
N SER A 183 10.15 -23.91 6.52
CA SER A 183 9.80 -25.13 5.80
C SER A 183 9.36 -24.84 4.37
N ASN A 184 9.58 -25.79 3.45
CA ASN A 184 9.25 -25.68 2.02
C ASN A 184 9.91 -24.47 1.33
N VAL A 185 11.07 -24.05 1.80
CA VAL A 185 11.85 -22.95 1.21
C VAL A 185 12.68 -23.48 0.06
N THR A 186 12.76 -22.74 -1.02
CA THR A 186 13.67 -22.99 -2.15
C THR A 186 14.70 -21.88 -2.25
N ILE A 187 15.99 -22.22 -2.22
CA ILE A 187 17.10 -21.28 -2.45
C ILE A 187 18.02 -21.88 -3.51
N VAL A 188 18.05 -21.29 -4.70
CA VAL A 188 18.86 -21.83 -5.81
C VAL A 188 19.67 -20.72 -6.48
N ASP A 189 20.85 -21.10 -6.98
CA ASP A 189 21.72 -20.23 -7.81
C ASP A 189 22.05 -18.87 -7.15
N SER A 190 22.15 -18.82 -5.82
CA SER A 190 22.23 -17.58 -5.07
C SER A 190 23.63 -17.33 -4.50
N GLY A 191 23.99 -16.05 -4.38
CA GLY A 191 25.29 -15.63 -3.89
C GLY A 191 25.35 -15.55 -2.36
N TYR A 192 25.51 -14.34 -1.84
CA TYR A 192 25.80 -14.07 -0.43
C TYR A 192 24.55 -13.81 0.39
N ILE A 193 24.24 -14.70 1.35
CA ILE A 193 23.12 -14.56 2.29
C ILE A 193 23.67 -14.47 3.71
N LYS A 194 23.58 -13.27 4.33
CA LYS A 194 24.13 -13.02 5.67
C LYS A 194 23.10 -12.35 6.59
N ASN A 195 22.88 -12.92 7.78
CA ASN A 195 21.98 -12.36 8.79
C ASN A 195 20.55 -12.17 8.26
N VAL A 196 20.01 -13.18 7.58
CA VAL A 196 18.66 -13.13 6.97
C VAL A 196 17.78 -14.19 7.60
N LYS A 197 16.61 -13.78 8.11
CA LYS A 197 15.54 -14.67 8.55
C LYS A 197 14.60 -14.92 7.38
N ILE A 198 14.37 -16.20 7.04
CA ILE A 198 13.58 -16.60 5.88
C ILE A 198 12.36 -17.40 6.36
N GLY A 199 11.17 -16.90 6.07
CA GLY A 199 9.89 -17.53 6.41
C GLY A 199 9.57 -18.75 5.54
N ASP A 200 8.52 -19.47 5.91
CA ASP A 200 8.10 -20.69 5.23
C ASP A 200 7.67 -20.41 3.78
N HIS A 201 7.83 -21.40 2.88
CA HIS A 201 7.45 -21.32 1.46
C HIS A 201 8.11 -20.17 0.66
N CYS A 202 9.16 -19.54 1.18
CA CYS A 202 9.93 -18.53 0.45
C CYS A 202 10.66 -19.14 -0.74
N LYS A 203 10.72 -18.40 -1.84
CA LYS A 203 11.46 -18.78 -3.04
C LYS A 203 12.53 -17.75 -3.35
N ILE A 204 13.80 -18.17 -3.41
CA ILE A 204 14.95 -17.31 -3.73
C ILE A 204 15.68 -17.94 -4.92
N GLU A 205 15.72 -17.25 -6.05
CA GLU A 205 16.32 -17.73 -7.29
C GLU A 205 17.31 -16.71 -7.83
N GLY A 206 18.58 -17.02 -7.81
CA GLY A 206 19.62 -16.20 -8.40
C GLY A 206 19.89 -14.86 -7.71
N ALA A 207 19.55 -14.72 -6.43
CA ALA A 207 19.83 -13.51 -5.67
C ALA A 207 21.34 -13.26 -5.56
N GLY A 208 21.80 -12.04 -5.84
CA GLY A 208 23.21 -11.68 -5.77
C GLY A 208 23.69 -11.53 -4.33
N ARG A 209 22.97 -10.74 -3.52
CA ARG A 209 23.28 -10.52 -2.10
C ARG A 209 22.04 -10.17 -1.30
N LEU A 210 21.86 -10.87 -0.18
CA LEU A 210 20.86 -10.52 0.84
C LEU A 210 21.58 -10.39 2.19
N LYS A 211 21.48 -9.21 2.82
CA LYS A 211 22.21 -8.94 4.05
C LYS A 211 21.34 -8.18 5.06
N ASN A 212 21.34 -8.67 6.31
CA ASN A 212 20.63 -8.06 7.44
C ASN A 212 19.15 -7.81 7.15
N GLY A 213 18.35 -8.87 7.04
CA GLY A 213 16.95 -8.73 6.68
C GLY A 213 16.04 -9.86 7.09
N SER A 214 14.75 -9.64 6.87
CA SER A 214 13.67 -10.62 7.05
C SER A 214 12.86 -10.78 5.76
N LEU A 215 12.57 -12.03 5.42
CA LEU A 215 11.62 -12.43 4.39
C LEU A 215 10.42 -13.07 5.10
N ASN A 216 9.36 -12.30 5.34
CA ASN A 216 8.21 -12.71 6.15
C ASN A 216 7.21 -13.53 5.32
N SER A 217 7.68 -14.63 4.75
CA SER A 217 6.95 -15.54 3.88
C SER A 217 6.12 -16.55 4.67
N ASN A 218 4.99 -16.96 4.10
CA ASN A 218 4.15 -18.05 4.62
C ASN A 218 3.44 -18.79 3.47
N ALA A 219 2.71 -19.86 3.78
CA ALA A 219 2.07 -20.72 2.79
C ALA A 219 0.99 -20.02 1.97
N GLU A 220 0.22 -19.12 2.58
CA GLU A 220 -0.87 -18.38 1.94
C GLU A 220 -0.35 -17.25 1.04
N ALA A 221 0.78 -16.69 1.43
CA ALA A 221 1.38 -15.52 0.79
C ALA A 221 2.91 -15.64 0.75
N PRO A 222 3.46 -16.51 -0.10
CA PRO A 222 4.91 -16.70 -0.22
C PRO A 222 5.61 -15.46 -0.76
N VAL A 223 6.84 -15.23 -0.29
CA VAL A 223 7.75 -14.21 -0.81
C VAL A 223 8.61 -14.82 -1.92
N HIS A 224 8.81 -14.04 -2.99
CA HIS A 224 9.71 -14.40 -4.08
C HIS A 224 10.83 -13.37 -4.25
N ILE A 225 12.09 -13.84 -4.29
CA ILE A 225 13.27 -13.06 -4.62
C ILE A 225 13.88 -13.63 -5.90
N GLY A 226 13.97 -12.80 -6.93
CA GLY A 226 14.42 -13.20 -8.25
C GLY A 226 15.90 -12.89 -8.53
N TYR A 227 16.28 -13.08 -9.79
CA TYR A 227 17.66 -13.00 -10.25
C TYR A 227 18.26 -11.61 -10.12
N GLY A 228 19.52 -11.55 -9.69
CA GLY A 228 20.32 -10.34 -9.61
C GLY A 228 19.94 -9.38 -8.48
N VAL A 229 18.98 -9.74 -7.64
CA VAL A 229 18.52 -8.90 -6.52
C VAL A 229 19.62 -8.69 -5.49
N VAL A 230 19.78 -7.45 -5.04
CA VAL A 230 20.70 -7.04 -3.97
C VAL A 230 19.93 -6.26 -2.91
N CYS A 231 19.88 -6.78 -1.69
CA CYS A 231 19.21 -6.13 -0.56
C CYS A 231 20.15 -6.05 0.66
N ASP A 232 20.30 -4.85 1.20
CA ASP A 232 21.01 -4.57 2.45
C ASP A 232 20.08 -3.83 3.43
N ASP A 233 19.98 -4.29 4.68
CA ASP A 233 19.12 -3.71 5.71
C ASP A 233 17.65 -3.64 5.27
N PHE A 234 16.97 -4.76 5.22
CA PHE A 234 15.65 -4.84 4.59
C PHE A 234 14.66 -5.69 5.38
N ILE A 235 13.37 -5.42 5.16
CA ILE A 235 12.26 -6.32 5.53
C ILE A 235 11.33 -6.43 4.33
N ILE A 236 11.01 -7.66 3.92
CA ILE A 236 10.07 -7.94 2.83
C ILE A 236 8.92 -8.78 3.40
N SER A 237 7.71 -8.22 3.32
CA SER A 237 6.50 -8.82 3.89
C SER A 237 5.84 -9.81 2.94
N SER A 238 4.91 -10.59 3.47
CA SER A 238 4.22 -11.70 2.82
C SER A 238 3.57 -11.34 1.48
N GLY A 239 3.66 -12.25 0.53
CA GLY A 239 3.06 -12.13 -0.80
C GLY A 239 3.77 -11.17 -1.74
N SER A 240 4.94 -10.65 -1.34
CA SER A 240 5.70 -9.71 -2.17
C SER A 240 6.73 -10.41 -3.04
N SER A 241 7.02 -9.81 -4.20
CA SER A 241 8.10 -10.23 -5.08
C SER A 241 9.09 -9.08 -5.33
N VAL A 242 10.38 -9.41 -5.31
CA VAL A 242 11.47 -8.49 -5.65
C VAL A 242 12.35 -9.20 -6.66
N GLU A 243 12.44 -8.68 -7.88
CA GLU A 243 12.93 -9.42 -9.03
C GLU A 243 13.86 -8.58 -9.92
N ASP A 244 14.48 -9.24 -10.89
CA ASP A 244 15.12 -8.64 -12.07
C ASP A 244 16.14 -7.54 -11.74
N GLY A 245 17.14 -7.83 -10.92
CA GLY A 245 18.24 -6.91 -10.65
C GLY A 245 17.88 -5.72 -9.75
N THR A 246 16.75 -5.77 -9.07
CA THR A 246 16.33 -4.73 -8.11
C THR A 246 17.34 -4.59 -6.97
N THR A 247 17.65 -3.33 -6.61
CA THR A 247 18.58 -3.01 -5.52
C THR A 247 17.90 -2.21 -4.42
N LEU A 248 18.01 -2.70 -3.18
CA LEU A 248 17.38 -2.09 -2.00
C LEU A 248 18.40 -1.85 -0.90
N THR A 249 18.39 -0.67 -0.29
CA THR A 249 19.21 -0.36 0.87
C THR A 249 18.38 0.39 1.91
N ARG A 250 18.27 -0.14 3.13
CA ARG A 250 17.40 0.38 4.20
C ARG A 250 15.98 0.59 3.71
N CYS A 251 15.34 -0.51 3.28
CA CYS A 251 14.00 -0.47 2.72
C CYS A 251 13.06 -1.45 3.43
N PHE A 252 11.82 -1.02 3.62
CA PHE A 252 10.70 -1.88 4.04
C PHE A 252 9.77 -2.10 2.86
N ILE A 253 9.49 -3.38 2.55
CA ILE A 253 8.54 -3.79 1.51
C ILE A 253 7.35 -4.45 2.18
N GLY A 254 6.20 -3.79 2.12
CA GLY A 254 4.92 -4.23 2.69
C GLY A 254 4.32 -5.42 1.94
N GLN A 255 3.11 -5.80 2.33
CA GLN A 255 2.45 -6.99 1.82
C GLN A 255 2.00 -6.85 0.37
N ALA A 256 2.20 -7.91 -0.42
CA ALA A 256 1.77 -8.02 -1.82
C ALA A 256 2.33 -6.91 -2.74
N CYS A 257 3.52 -6.42 -2.45
CA CYS A 257 4.27 -5.50 -3.31
C CYS A 257 4.99 -6.26 -4.43
N HIS A 258 5.24 -5.55 -5.53
CA HIS A 258 6.07 -6.03 -6.62
C HIS A 258 7.11 -4.98 -7.00
N LEU A 259 8.40 -5.32 -6.91
CA LEU A 259 9.51 -4.47 -7.35
C LEU A 259 10.34 -5.25 -8.36
N GLY A 260 10.60 -4.66 -9.53
CA GLY A 260 11.28 -5.39 -10.60
C GLY A 260 11.92 -4.50 -11.65
N HIS A 261 12.46 -5.15 -12.70
CA HIS A 261 13.03 -4.48 -13.87
C HIS A 261 14.12 -3.47 -13.55
N ASN A 262 15.08 -3.86 -12.67
CA ASN A 262 16.20 -3.03 -12.21
C ASN A 262 15.77 -1.77 -11.42
N TYR A 263 14.67 -1.84 -10.68
CA TYR A 263 14.29 -0.76 -9.76
C TYR A 263 15.35 -0.56 -8.68
N SER A 264 15.64 0.68 -8.33
CA SER A 264 16.57 0.99 -7.24
C SER A 264 15.89 1.82 -6.15
N ALA A 265 16.10 1.45 -4.88
CA ALA A 265 15.57 2.23 -3.77
C ALA A 265 16.53 2.31 -2.59
N SER A 266 16.58 3.48 -1.96
CA SER A 266 17.29 3.70 -0.71
C SER A 266 16.43 4.48 0.28
N ASP A 267 16.57 4.16 1.57
CA ASP A 267 15.86 4.82 2.68
C ASP A 267 14.35 4.98 2.43
N SER A 268 13.69 3.91 1.95
CA SER A 268 12.34 4.01 1.44
C SER A 268 11.42 2.95 2.03
N LEU A 269 10.15 3.35 2.25
CA LEU A 269 9.10 2.47 2.73
C LEU A 269 8.05 2.28 1.65
N PHE A 270 7.74 1.04 1.33
CA PHE A 270 6.70 0.65 0.37
C PHE A 270 5.64 -0.17 1.10
N PHE A 271 4.40 0.32 1.15
CA PHE A 271 3.32 -0.37 1.83
C PHE A 271 2.45 -1.16 0.85
N SER A 272 1.43 -1.83 1.37
CA SER A 272 0.69 -2.87 0.66
C SER A 272 0.32 -2.53 -0.79
N ASN A 273 0.54 -3.50 -1.68
CA ASN A 273 0.18 -3.43 -3.11
C ASN A 273 0.93 -2.34 -3.91
N CYS A 274 2.09 -1.87 -3.45
CA CYS A 274 2.95 -1.03 -4.28
C CYS A 274 3.50 -1.84 -5.47
N GLN A 275 3.66 -1.18 -6.62
CA GLN A 275 4.23 -1.75 -7.84
C GLN A 275 5.26 -0.79 -8.40
N GLU A 276 6.54 -1.19 -8.33
CA GLU A 276 7.66 -0.32 -8.62
C GLU A 276 8.58 -0.98 -9.66
N GLU A 277 8.61 -0.44 -10.85
CA GLU A 277 9.38 -0.99 -11.96
C GLU A 277 10.21 0.09 -12.64
N ASN A 278 11.44 -0.25 -13.06
CA ASN A 278 12.29 0.55 -13.91
C ASN A 278 12.73 1.93 -13.39
N GLY A 279 12.30 2.36 -12.23
CA GLY A 279 12.50 3.69 -11.68
C GLY A 279 13.53 3.75 -10.56
N GLU A 280 13.56 4.90 -9.90
CA GLU A 280 14.37 5.12 -8.71
C GLU A 280 13.53 5.75 -7.60
N ALA A 281 13.79 5.32 -6.36
CA ALA A 281 13.25 5.93 -5.15
C ALA A 281 14.35 6.28 -4.16
N CYS A 282 14.22 7.46 -3.54
CA CYS A 282 15.11 7.88 -2.46
C CYS A 282 14.31 8.60 -1.37
N ALA A 283 14.42 8.14 -0.14
CA ALA A 283 13.77 8.73 1.03
C ALA A 283 12.23 8.87 0.87
N ILE A 284 11.57 7.91 0.25
CA ILE A 284 10.12 8.00 0.03
C ILE A 284 9.32 7.23 1.08
N PHE A 285 8.11 7.74 1.30
CA PHE A 285 7.04 7.03 1.98
C PHE A 285 5.98 6.66 0.94
N ALA A 286 6.08 5.48 0.36
CA ALA A 286 5.09 4.96 -0.57
C ALA A 286 3.99 4.24 0.21
N GLY A 287 2.91 4.94 0.52
CA GLY A 287 1.68 4.36 1.08
C GLY A 287 1.03 3.37 0.11
N PRO A 288 -0.02 2.66 0.55
CA PRO A 288 -0.63 1.59 -0.24
C PRO A 288 -0.98 2.00 -1.67
N PHE A 289 -0.79 1.09 -2.63
CA PHE A 289 -1.07 1.29 -4.06
C PHE A 289 -0.31 2.45 -4.72
N THR A 290 0.89 2.76 -4.27
CA THR A 290 1.82 3.61 -5.03
C THR A 290 2.41 2.80 -6.17
N VAL A 291 2.44 3.40 -7.38
CA VAL A 291 2.77 2.67 -8.61
C VAL A 291 3.67 3.50 -9.52
N THR A 292 4.78 2.89 -9.98
CA THR A 292 5.64 3.38 -11.07
C THR A 292 5.95 2.25 -12.04
N HIS A 293 6.02 2.54 -13.34
CA HIS A 293 6.30 1.50 -14.36
C HIS A 293 7.39 1.91 -15.37
N HIS A 294 7.90 3.13 -15.33
CA HIS A 294 8.72 3.68 -16.41
C HIS A 294 10.11 4.12 -15.94
N LYS A 295 11.14 3.83 -16.76
CA LYS A 295 12.57 4.04 -16.44
C LYS A 295 12.95 5.47 -16.05
N SER A 296 12.26 6.47 -16.58
CA SER A 296 12.56 7.89 -16.32
C SER A 296 11.84 8.46 -15.09
N THR A 297 11.19 7.62 -14.29
CA THR A 297 10.48 8.06 -13.08
C THR A 297 11.43 8.09 -11.89
N LEU A 298 11.50 9.25 -11.22
CA LEU A 298 12.20 9.44 -9.96
C LEU A 298 11.18 9.88 -8.90
N LEU A 299 11.09 9.11 -7.82
CA LEU A 299 10.37 9.51 -6.61
C LEU A 299 11.39 9.83 -5.52
N ILE A 300 11.40 11.06 -5.03
CA ILE A 300 12.35 11.51 -4.02
C ILE A 300 11.64 12.27 -2.89
N ALA A 301 11.91 11.89 -1.66
CA ALA A 301 11.53 12.58 -0.42
C ALA A 301 10.05 12.98 -0.34
N GLY A 302 9.19 12.19 -0.92
CA GLY A 302 7.74 12.41 -0.94
C GLY A 302 6.96 11.34 -0.19
N MET A 303 5.77 11.73 0.30
CA MET A 303 4.75 10.80 0.74
C MET A 303 3.70 10.65 -0.36
N PHE A 304 3.39 9.41 -0.67
CA PHE A 304 2.43 9.03 -1.70
C PHE A 304 1.45 7.99 -1.14
N SER A 305 0.25 7.90 -1.70
CA SER A 305 -0.64 6.77 -1.50
C SER A 305 -1.69 6.69 -2.60
N PHE A 306 -2.05 5.51 -3.06
CA PHE A 306 -2.95 5.31 -4.20
C PHE A 306 -2.53 6.14 -5.42
N MET A 307 -1.23 6.36 -5.54
CA MET A 307 -0.63 7.22 -6.55
C MET A 307 -0.24 6.40 -7.76
N ASN A 308 -0.38 6.97 -8.95
CA ASN A 308 0.22 6.45 -10.18
C ASN A 308 1.10 7.55 -10.78
N ALA A 309 2.40 7.29 -10.81
CA ALA A 309 3.37 8.19 -11.42
C ALA A 309 3.37 8.05 -12.94
N GLY A 310 3.18 9.16 -13.65
CA GLY A 310 3.37 9.21 -15.10
C GLY A 310 4.84 9.04 -15.47
N SER A 311 5.10 8.56 -16.68
CA SER A 311 6.46 8.43 -17.23
C SER A 311 7.22 9.76 -17.15
N GLY A 312 8.44 9.75 -16.64
CA GLY A 312 9.26 10.96 -16.49
C GLY A 312 8.87 11.85 -15.32
N SER A 313 7.95 11.41 -14.45
CA SER A 313 7.64 12.15 -13.23
C SER A 313 8.86 12.32 -12.35
N ASN A 314 9.08 13.55 -11.88
CA ASN A 314 10.26 13.90 -11.13
C ASN A 314 9.92 14.94 -10.04
N GLN A 315 10.72 14.94 -8.97
CA GLN A 315 10.67 15.98 -7.93
C GLN A 315 12.06 16.52 -7.70
N SER A 316 12.15 17.75 -7.18
CA SER A 316 13.43 18.39 -6.90
C SER A 316 13.38 19.23 -5.63
N ASN A 317 14.55 19.34 -5.04
CA ASN A 317 14.81 20.01 -3.78
C ASN A 317 16.02 20.95 -3.85
N HIS A 318 16.62 21.14 -5.00
CA HIS A 318 17.93 21.81 -5.18
C HIS A 318 17.94 23.30 -4.83
N MET A 319 16.84 23.85 -4.28
CA MET A 319 16.71 25.25 -3.90
C MET A 319 17.29 25.59 -2.52
N TYR A 320 17.76 24.61 -1.75
CA TYR A 320 18.19 24.81 -0.36
C TYR A 320 19.70 24.80 -0.22
N LYS A 321 20.25 25.92 0.26
CA LYS A 321 21.70 26.11 0.40
C LYS A 321 22.31 25.48 1.66
N LEU A 322 21.49 25.17 2.66
CA LEU A 322 21.94 24.60 3.94
C LEU A 322 21.76 23.07 4.01
N GLY A 323 21.52 22.44 2.88
CA GLY A 323 21.26 21.02 2.75
C GLY A 323 19.89 20.75 2.11
N PRO A 324 19.69 19.57 1.51
CA PRO A 324 18.44 19.23 0.87
C PRO A 324 17.35 19.06 1.93
N ILE A 325 16.41 20.01 1.99
CA ILE A 325 15.18 19.88 2.75
C ILE A 325 14.11 19.48 1.75
N HIS A 326 13.74 18.23 1.82
CA HIS A 326 12.65 17.69 1.03
C HIS A 326 11.44 17.60 1.94
N GLN A 327 10.29 17.76 1.43
CA GLN A 327 9.07 17.41 2.14
C GLN A 327 7.90 17.65 1.21
N GLY A 328 7.49 16.61 0.51
CA GLY A 328 6.32 16.68 -0.34
C GLY A 328 5.29 15.64 0.04
N ALA A 329 4.04 15.93 -0.26
CA ALA A 329 2.96 14.96 -0.14
C ALA A 329 2.03 15.04 -1.34
N LEU A 330 1.86 13.92 -2.01
CA LEU A 330 0.71 13.68 -2.88
C LEU A 330 -0.29 12.85 -2.08
N GLU A 331 -1.37 13.51 -1.66
CA GLU A 331 -2.40 12.85 -0.85
C GLU A 331 -3.10 11.74 -1.66
N ARG A 332 -3.81 10.88 -0.97
CA ARG A 332 -4.57 9.72 -1.48
C ARG A 332 -5.10 9.93 -2.92
N GLY A 333 -4.70 9.05 -3.84
CA GLY A 333 -5.20 9.02 -5.21
C GLY A 333 -4.73 10.16 -6.11
N ALA A 334 -3.85 11.04 -5.63
CA ALA A 334 -3.22 12.04 -6.48
C ALA A 334 -2.27 11.39 -7.49
N LYS A 335 -2.18 11.93 -8.70
CA LYS A 335 -1.43 11.37 -9.82
C LYS A 335 -0.62 12.42 -10.54
N THR A 336 0.39 11.96 -11.29
CA THR A 336 1.13 12.79 -12.23
C THR A 336 0.93 12.30 -13.66
N THR A 337 0.90 13.22 -14.62
CA THR A 337 1.00 12.87 -16.04
C THR A 337 2.46 12.67 -16.44
N SER A 338 2.70 12.27 -17.69
CA SER A 338 4.06 12.15 -18.21
C SER A 338 4.80 13.48 -18.11
N ASP A 339 6.10 13.44 -17.81
CA ASP A 339 7.00 14.59 -17.66
C ASP A 339 6.60 15.62 -16.60
N SER A 340 5.76 15.24 -15.66
CA SER A 340 5.39 16.12 -14.56
C SER A 340 6.56 16.33 -13.60
N TYR A 341 6.76 17.57 -13.21
CA TYR A 341 7.76 17.98 -12.24
C TYR A 341 7.13 18.75 -11.09
N ILE A 342 7.50 18.42 -9.86
CA ILE A 342 7.01 19.10 -8.66
C ILE A 342 8.19 19.59 -7.84
N LEU A 343 8.25 20.90 -7.61
CA LEU A 343 9.25 21.48 -6.70
C LEU A 343 8.80 21.27 -5.25
N TRP A 344 9.62 20.56 -4.48
CA TRP A 344 9.44 20.46 -3.04
C TRP A 344 9.87 21.70 -2.26
N PRO A 345 9.25 22.04 -1.11
CA PRO A 345 8.08 21.38 -0.55
C PRO A 345 6.78 21.73 -1.31
N ALA A 346 5.89 20.75 -1.40
CA ALA A 346 4.53 20.94 -1.95
C ALA A 346 3.56 19.93 -1.32
N LYS A 347 2.27 20.28 -1.32
CA LYS A 347 1.21 19.38 -0.86
C LYS A 347 0.08 19.37 -1.87
N VAL A 348 -0.14 18.24 -2.52
CA VAL A 348 -1.16 18.07 -3.55
C VAL A 348 -2.37 17.36 -2.94
N GLY A 349 -3.53 17.98 -3.04
CA GLY A 349 -4.78 17.49 -2.45
C GLY A 349 -5.22 16.15 -3.03
N ALA A 350 -5.99 15.40 -2.25
CA ALA A 350 -6.46 14.06 -2.58
C ALA A 350 -7.14 13.99 -3.96
N PHE A 351 -6.89 12.91 -4.70
CA PHE A 351 -7.45 12.64 -6.03
C PHE A 351 -7.20 13.73 -7.07
N SER A 352 -6.16 14.54 -6.90
CA SER A 352 -5.77 15.57 -7.87
C SER A 352 -4.84 15.00 -8.94
N LEU A 353 -4.80 15.68 -10.10
CA LEU A 353 -3.94 15.34 -11.22
C LEU A 353 -2.96 16.47 -11.49
N VAL A 354 -1.67 16.18 -11.47
CA VAL A 354 -0.59 17.13 -11.76
C VAL A 354 -0.17 17.00 -13.22
N MET A 355 -0.18 18.10 -13.96
CA MET A 355 0.14 18.18 -15.38
C MET A 355 1.17 19.29 -15.63
N GLY A 356 2.32 18.92 -16.17
CA GLY A 356 3.42 19.85 -16.49
C GLY A 356 4.40 20.07 -15.34
N ARG A 357 5.20 21.14 -15.43
CA ARG A 357 6.33 21.42 -14.53
C ARG A 357 5.98 22.54 -13.54
N HIS A 358 5.76 22.15 -12.29
CA HIS A 358 5.39 23.08 -11.21
C HIS A 358 6.64 23.52 -10.44
N VAL A 359 7.05 24.76 -10.64
CA VAL A 359 8.24 25.37 -10.03
C VAL A 359 7.91 26.25 -8.81
N ASN A 360 6.67 26.18 -8.34
CA ASN A 360 6.18 26.90 -7.16
C ASN A 360 5.76 25.89 -6.08
N ASN A 361 6.04 26.23 -4.83
CA ASN A 361 5.67 25.42 -3.67
C ASN A 361 4.15 25.53 -3.43
N ALA A 362 3.35 24.62 -3.98
CA ALA A 362 1.91 24.65 -3.89
C ALA A 362 1.38 23.82 -2.71
N ASP A 363 0.44 24.36 -1.94
CA ASP A 363 -0.41 23.59 -1.04
C ASP A 363 -1.86 23.65 -1.54
N THR A 364 -2.35 22.52 -2.05
CA THR A 364 -3.71 22.38 -2.57
C THR A 364 -4.55 21.38 -1.76
N SER A 365 -4.10 21.04 -0.55
CA SER A 365 -4.71 20.01 0.29
C SER A 365 -6.19 20.28 0.64
N ASP A 366 -6.61 21.54 0.69
CA ASP A 366 -8.01 21.92 0.92
C ASP A 366 -8.87 21.99 -0.36
N LEU A 367 -8.27 21.73 -1.52
CA LEU A 367 -8.95 21.70 -2.83
C LEU A 367 -8.75 20.31 -3.48
N PRO A 368 -9.31 19.24 -2.93
CA PRO A 368 -9.15 17.90 -3.48
C PRO A 368 -9.82 17.77 -4.86
N PHE A 369 -9.52 16.70 -5.59
CA PHE A 369 -10.03 16.42 -6.93
C PHE A 369 -9.73 17.53 -7.95
N SER A 370 -8.63 18.25 -7.78
CA SER A 370 -8.22 19.35 -8.66
C SER A 370 -7.33 18.86 -9.79
N TYR A 371 -7.34 19.61 -10.91
CA TYR A 371 -6.20 19.58 -11.83
C TYR A 371 -5.24 20.71 -11.47
N LEU A 372 -3.95 20.39 -11.43
CA LEU A 372 -2.85 21.34 -11.38
C LEU A 372 -2.26 21.39 -12.79
N ILE A 373 -2.43 22.52 -13.47
CA ILE A 373 -1.99 22.70 -14.86
C ILE A 373 -0.94 23.79 -14.90
N GLU A 374 0.23 23.48 -15.43
CA GLU A 374 1.27 24.49 -15.65
C GLU A 374 0.99 25.25 -16.96
N GLN A 375 1.06 26.57 -16.89
CA GLN A 375 1.02 27.48 -18.03
C GLN A 375 2.02 28.62 -17.78
N GLN A 376 3.06 28.72 -18.60
CA GLN A 376 4.07 29.78 -18.51
C GLN A 376 4.67 29.96 -17.10
N ASN A 377 5.15 28.87 -16.52
CA ASN A 377 5.69 28.79 -15.15
C ASN A 377 4.71 29.17 -14.02
N THR A 378 3.41 29.23 -14.33
CA THR A 378 2.36 29.48 -13.34
C THR A 378 1.53 28.22 -13.14
N THR A 379 1.29 27.83 -11.90
CA THR A 379 0.37 26.75 -11.54
C THR A 379 -1.07 27.28 -11.55
N TYR A 380 -1.91 26.73 -12.41
CA TYR A 380 -3.35 26.94 -12.42
C TYR A 380 -4.09 25.77 -11.81
N LEU A 381 -5.06 26.06 -10.94
CA LEU A 381 -5.93 25.06 -10.33
C LEU A 381 -7.30 25.05 -11.01
N VAL A 382 -7.83 23.84 -11.22
CA VAL A 382 -9.20 23.59 -11.63
C VAL A 382 -9.88 22.74 -10.55
N PRO A 383 -10.47 23.38 -9.52
CA PRO A 383 -10.99 22.67 -8.34
C PRO A 383 -12.11 21.70 -8.68
N GLY A 384 -12.10 20.52 -8.09
CA GLY A 384 -13.17 19.52 -8.17
C GLY A 384 -13.33 18.84 -9.53
N VAL A 385 -12.58 19.23 -10.57
CA VAL A 385 -12.79 18.75 -11.94
C VAL A 385 -12.60 17.23 -12.07
N ASN A 386 -11.75 16.64 -11.26
CA ASN A 386 -11.45 15.22 -11.28
C ASN A 386 -12.57 14.33 -10.71
N LEU A 387 -13.57 14.91 -10.04
CA LEU A 387 -14.80 14.21 -9.62
C LEU A 387 -15.59 13.61 -10.80
N ARG A 388 -15.47 14.20 -11.98
CA ARG A 388 -16.15 13.79 -13.21
C ARG A 388 -15.25 13.05 -14.21
N SER A 389 -14.05 12.68 -13.81
CA SER A 389 -13.07 11.99 -14.67
C SER A 389 -13.30 10.49 -14.67
N VAL A 390 -13.36 9.90 -15.86
CA VAL A 390 -13.35 8.44 -16.05
C VAL A 390 -12.16 7.80 -15.33
N GLY A 391 -10.96 8.40 -15.46
CA GLY A 391 -9.74 7.87 -14.85
C GLY A 391 -9.84 7.73 -13.33
N THR A 392 -10.40 8.72 -12.63
CA THR A 392 -10.56 8.67 -11.16
C THR A 392 -11.57 7.61 -10.73
N ILE A 393 -12.74 7.55 -11.39
CA ILE A 393 -13.78 6.57 -11.05
C ILE A 393 -13.29 5.15 -11.34
N ARG A 394 -12.68 4.93 -12.50
CA ARG A 394 -12.13 3.64 -12.90
C ARG A 394 -11.07 3.13 -11.93
N ASP A 395 -10.17 3.99 -11.48
CA ASP A 395 -9.10 3.58 -10.57
C ASP A 395 -9.62 3.28 -9.18
N ALA A 396 -10.56 4.09 -8.65
CA ALA A 396 -11.21 3.80 -7.38
C ALA A 396 -11.93 2.43 -7.40
N GLN A 397 -12.54 2.05 -8.53
CA GLN A 397 -13.17 0.74 -8.71
C GLN A 397 -12.17 -0.42 -8.84
N LYS A 398 -10.93 -0.12 -9.28
CA LYS A 398 -9.90 -1.14 -9.49
C LYS A 398 -9.16 -1.51 -8.21
N TRP A 399 -8.91 -0.57 -7.29
CA TRP A 399 -8.10 -0.84 -6.10
C TRP A 399 -8.59 -2.03 -5.26
N PRO A 400 -9.89 -2.14 -4.91
CA PRO A 400 -10.35 -3.32 -4.17
C PRO A 400 -10.11 -4.64 -4.91
N LYS A 401 -10.22 -4.62 -6.26
CA LYS A 401 -10.01 -5.79 -7.11
C LYS A 401 -8.54 -6.14 -7.28
N ARG A 402 -7.65 -5.17 -7.04
CA ARG A 402 -6.20 -5.31 -7.13
C ARG A 402 -5.51 -5.52 -5.79
N ASP A 403 -6.26 -5.61 -4.70
CA ASP A 403 -5.72 -6.02 -3.41
C ASP A 403 -5.31 -7.50 -3.49
N LYS A 404 -4.01 -7.73 -3.61
CA LYS A 404 -3.42 -9.06 -3.78
C LYS A 404 -3.01 -9.71 -2.46
N ARG A 405 -3.26 -9.06 -1.32
CA ARG A 405 -2.90 -9.59 -0.01
C ARG A 405 -3.73 -10.83 0.32
N LYS A 406 -3.05 -11.96 0.44
CA LYS A 406 -3.65 -13.24 0.82
C LYS A 406 -3.39 -13.61 2.28
N ASP A 407 -2.38 -13.01 2.90
CA ASP A 407 -2.08 -13.19 4.32
C ASP A 407 -3.28 -12.77 5.17
N PRO A 408 -3.81 -13.64 6.04
CA PRO A 408 -4.91 -13.29 6.94
C PRO A 408 -4.53 -12.18 7.93
N ASN A 409 -3.25 -12.06 8.28
CA ASN A 409 -2.72 -11.00 9.16
C ASN A 409 -2.38 -9.76 8.33
N ARG A 410 -3.38 -8.98 7.95
CA ARG A 410 -3.17 -7.76 7.17
C ARG A 410 -2.58 -6.66 8.03
N LEU A 411 -1.40 -6.18 7.67
CA LEU A 411 -0.69 -5.10 8.37
C LEU A 411 -1.36 -3.75 8.12
N ASP A 412 -1.67 -3.43 6.87
CA ASP A 412 -2.33 -2.18 6.51
C ASP A 412 -3.86 -2.34 6.48
N GLN A 413 -4.56 -1.46 7.15
CA GLN A 413 -6.00 -1.33 7.13
C GLN A 413 -6.40 -0.30 6.08
N ILE A 414 -7.09 -0.71 5.01
CA ILE A 414 -7.27 0.12 3.82
C ILE A 414 -8.74 0.42 3.56
N ASN A 415 -9.09 1.71 3.58
CA ASN A 415 -10.37 2.21 3.10
C ASN A 415 -10.25 2.60 1.62
N TYR A 416 -11.16 2.10 0.78
CA TYR A 416 -11.17 2.35 -0.67
C TYR A 416 -12.14 3.46 -1.09
N ASN A 417 -12.78 4.12 -0.14
CA ASN A 417 -13.81 5.12 -0.36
C ASN A 417 -13.26 6.35 -1.11
N LEU A 418 -13.84 6.66 -2.27
CA LEU A 418 -13.54 7.88 -3.02
C LEU A 418 -14.09 9.11 -2.29
N LEU A 419 -15.36 9.04 -1.90
CA LEU A 419 -15.99 10.01 -1.02
C LEU A 419 -16.03 9.42 0.39
N SER A 420 -15.53 10.18 1.34
CA SER A 420 -15.38 9.81 2.74
C SER A 420 -15.44 11.04 3.63
N PRO A 421 -15.59 10.94 4.94
CA PRO A 421 -15.50 12.10 5.80
C PRO A 421 -14.24 12.93 5.56
N TYR A 422 -13.08 12.27 5.32
CA TYR A 422 -11.82 12.93 5.02
C TYR A 422 -11.87 13.80 3.75
N THR A 423 -12.40 13.28 2.64
CA THR A 423 -12.47 14.04 1.39
C THR A 423 -13.60 15.08 1.39
N ILE A 424 -14.73 14.74 1.99
CA ILE A 424 -15.89 15.63 2.05
C ILE A 424 -15.65 16.83 2.96
N GLN A 425 -15.02 16.68 4.12
CA GLN A 425 -14.67 17.85 4.96
C GLN A 425 -13.75 18.83 4.22
N LYS A 426 -12.80 18.32 3.43
CA LYS A 426 -11.93 19.15 2.58
C LYS A 426 -12.73 19.85 1.47
N MET A 427 -13.68 19.17 0.84
CA MET A 427 -14.57 19.80 -0.16
C MET A 427 -15.47 20.87 0.46
N MET A 428 -15.99 20.64 1.68
CA MET A 428 -16.75 21.66 2.41
C MET A 428 -15.90 22.91 2.67
N LYS A 429 -14.66 22.71 3.15
CA LYS A 429 -13.69 23.80 3.36
C LYS A 429 -13.31 24.47 2.04
N GLY A 430 -12.99 23.69 1.02
CA GLY A 430 -12.62 24.19 -0.31
C GLY A 430 -13.73 24.99 -0.97
N ARG A 431 -14.98 24.51 -0.87
CA ARG A 431 -16.15 25.28 -1.32
C ARG A 431 -16.24 26.65 -0.64
N GLN A 432 -16.00 26.70 0.67
CA GLN A 432 -16.01 27.98 1.40
C GLN A 432 -14.87 28.89 0.94
N ILE A 433 -13.64 28.36 0.81
CA ILE A 433 -12.48 29.07 0.26
C ILE A 433 -12.80 29.70 -1.10
N LEU A 434 -13.37 28.93 -2.03
CA LEU A 434 -13.72 29.43 -3.36
C LEU A 434 -14.78 30.55 -3.30
N LYS A 435 -15.79 30.44 -2.43
CA LYS A 435 -16.79 31.49 -2.21
C LYS A 435 -16.16 32.74 -1.61
N ASP A 436 -15.25 32.62 -0.67
CA ASP A 436 -14.58 33.75 -0.05
C ASP A 436 -13.62 34.45 -1.02
N LEU A 437 -12.86 33.73 -1.84
CA LEU A 437 -12.03 34.31 -2.90
C LEU A 437 -12.87 35.17 -3.85
N ARG A 438 -14.02 34.65 -4.29
CA ARG A 438 -14.95 35.42 -5.17
C ARG A 438 -15.48 36.66 -4.47
N ARG A 439 -15.86 36.55 -3.20
CA ARG A 439 -16.40 37.67 -2.42
C ARG A 439 -15.36 38.78 -2.19
N VAL A 440 -14.11 38.42 -1.89
CA VAL A 440 -13.04 39.37 -1.56
C VAL A 440 -12.44 40.01 -2.78
N SER A 441 -12.19 39.23 -3.85
CA SER A 441 -11.53 39.74 -5.06
C SER A 441 -12.50 40.26 -6.13
N GLY A 442 -13.82 40.14 -5.91
CA GLY A 442 -14.87 40.53 -6.83
C GLY A 442 -15.28 39.45 -7.83
N GLU A 443 -16.55 39.46 -8.22
CA GLU A 443 -17.15 38.43 -9.09
C GLU A 443 -16.67 38.49 -10.55
N THR A 444 -16.15 39.64 -10.97
CA THR A 444 -15.68 39.91 -12.33
C THR A 444 -14.19 39.68 -12.54
N SER A 445 -13.44 39.28 -11.51
CA SER A 445 -12.04 38.96 -11.65
C SER A 445 -11.82 37.78 -12.63
N GLU A 446 -10.89 37.90 -13.55
CA GLU A 446 -10.55 36.81 -14.49
C GLU A 446 -9.87 35.64 -13.78
N THR A 447 -9.03 35.94 -12.78
CA THR A 447 -8.28 34.98 -12.01
C THR A 447 -8.23 35.35 -10.53
N TYR A 448 -8.14 34.35 -9.68
CA TYR A 448 -8.01 34.46 -8.23
C TYR A 448 -6.69 33.84 -7.78
N ALA A 449 -5.97 34.50 -6.89
CA ALA A 449 -4.77 33.95 -6.27
C ALA A 449 -5.18 33.01 -5.11
N TYR A 450 -4.59 31.83 -5.08
CA TYR A 450 -4.72 30.89 -3.98
C TYR A 450 -3.35 30.30 -3.64
N GLN A 451 -2.81 30.68 -2.49
CA GLN A 451 -1.42 30.31 -2.14
C GLN A 451 -0.45 30.75 -3.27
N SER A 452 0.38 29.82 -3.76
CA SER A 452 1.28 30.04 -4.90
C SER A 452 0.66 29.72 -6.27
N ALA A 453 -0.65 29.46 -6.33
CA ALA A 453 -1.37 29.08 -7.55
C ALA A 453 -2.43 30.12 -7.93
N LYS A 454 -2.98 30.01 -9.14
CA LYS A 454 -4.08 30.81 -9.66
C LYS A 454 -5.28 29.95 -10.03
N ILE A 455 -6.49 30.51 -9.89
CA ILE A 455 -7.75 29.87 -10.27
C ILE A 455 -8.47 30.80 -11.24
N LYS A 456 -8.80 30.33 -12.46
CA LYS A 456 -9.61 31.09 -13.40
C LYS A 456 -11.06 31.18 -12.90
N ASN A 457 -11.74 32.32 -13.14
CA ASN A 457 -13.12 32.55 -12.69
C ASN A 457 -14.08 31.42 -13.10
N SER A 458 -13.99 30.96 -14.36
CA SER A 458 -14.81 29.85 -14.84
C SER A 458 -14.54 28.54 -14.07
N SER A 459 -13.28 28.27 -13.69
CA SER A 459 -12.87 27.10 -12.91
C SER A 459 -13.35 27.21 -11.46
N LEU A 460 -13.27 28.37 -10.86
CA LEU A 460 -13.76 28.65 -9.51
C LEU A 460 -15.25 28.36 -9.39
N ASN A 461 -16.08 28.95 -10.29
CA ASN A 461 -17.53 28.77 -10.27
C ASN A 461 -17.95 27.31 -10.51
N LYS A 462 -17.25 26.60 -11.40
CA LYS A 462 -17.45 25.13 -11.62
C LYS A 462 -17.05 24.34 -10.39
N GLY A 463 -15.92 24.68 -9.75
CA GLY A 463 -15.43 24.01 -8.55
C GLY A 463 -16.41 24.08 -7.38
N ILE A 464 -17.02 25.26 -7.14
CA ILE A 464 -18.07 25.42 -6.12
C ILE A 464 -19.22 24.42 -6.38
N LYS A 465 -19.73 24.36 -7.62
CA LYS A 465 -20.84 23.47 -7.99
C LYS A 465 -20.46 22.00 -7.86
N LEU A 466 -19.26 21.60 -8.30
CA LEU A 466 -18.79 20.22 -8.22
C LEU A 466 -18.64 19.75 -6.77
N TYR A 467 -18.11 20.61 -5.89
CA TYR A 467 -18.03 20.28 -4.47
C TYR A 467 -19.43 20.16 -3.83
N GLU A 468 -20.35 21.08 -4.14
CA GLU A 468 -21.74 20.98 -3.68
C GLU A 468 -22.38 19.66 -4.13
N THR A 469 -22.23 19.29 -5.40
CA THR A 469 -22.74 18.03 -5.94
C THR A 469 -22.15 16.81 -5.21
N ALA A 470 -20.83 16.79 -4.95
CA ALA A 470 -20.20 15.69 -4.23
C ALA A 470 -20.67 15.59 -2.76
N ILE A 471 -20.90 16.73 -2.10
CA ILE A 471 -21.43 16.77 -0.74
C ILE A 471 -22.86 16.21 -0.70
N HIS A 472 -23.75 16.64 -1.62
CA HIS A 472 -25.10 16.07 -1.73
C HIS A 472 -25.07 14.57 -2.00
N LYS A 473 -24.21 14.11 -2.90
CA LYS A 473 -24.03 12.67 -3.19
C LYS A 473 -23.62 11.87 -1.94
N PHE A 474 -22.63 12.36 -1.18
CA PHE A 474 -22.15 11.66 0.00
C PHE A 474 -23.19 11.62 1.13
N LEU A 475 -23.75 12.78 1.50
CA LEU A 475 -24.73 12.87 2.58
C LEU A 475 -25.99 12.08 2.26
N GLY A 476 -26.48 12.16 1.01
CA GLY A 476 -27.62 11.38 0.58
C GLY A 476 -27.37 9.88 0.55
N ASN A 477 -26.19 9.42 0.11
CA ASN A 477 -25.79 8.00 0.21
C ASN A 477 -25.86 7.51 1.65
N SER A 478 -25.35 8.28 2.60
CA SER A 478 -25.33 7.91 4.03
C SER A 478 -26.77 7.81 4.59
N ILE A 479 -27.65 8.75 4.22
CA ILE A 479 -29.06 8.72 4.63
C ILE A 479 -29.78 7.51 4.03
N ILE A 480 -29.63 7.27 2.73
CA ILE A 480 -30.28 6.14 2.05
C ILE A 480 -29.88 4.84 2.70
N LYS A 481 -28.57 4.64 2.92
CA LYS A 481 -28.06 3.44 3.60
C LYS A 481 -28.63 3.29 5.01
N ARG A 482 -28.80 4.40 5.74
CA ARG A 482 -29.34 4.38 7.12
C ARG A 482 -30.83 4.06 7.18
N LEU A 483 -31.59 4.48 6.15
CA LEU A 483 -33.04 4.29 6.05
C LEU A 483 -33.45 3.09 5.17
N GLU A 484 -32.48 2.36 4.62
CA GLU A 484 -32.71 1.21 3.75
C GLU A 484 -33.57 0.15 4.44
N GLU A 485 -34.48 -0.47 3.67
CA GLU A 485 -35.35 -1.57 4.09
C GLU A 485 -36.34 -1.25 5.25
N THR A 486 -36.42 -0.02 5.76
CA THR A 486 -37.28 0.34 6.88
C THR A 486 -38.54 1.05 6.37
N LYS A 487 -39.73 0.60 6.84
CA LYS A 487 -40.99 1.33 6.68
C LYS A 487 -41.23 2.17 7.93
N PHE A 488 -41.62 3.40 7.75
CA PHE A 488 -41.84 4.37 8.82
C PHE A 488 -43.34 4.71 8.89
N GLN A 489 -43.87 4.91 10.10
CA GLN A 489 -45.22 5.32 10.36
C GLN A 489 -45.34 6.77 10.86
N SER A 490 -44.22 7.36 11.25
CA SER A 490 -44.19 8.74 11.74
C SER A 490 -42.79 9.41 11.56
N ASP A 491 -42.76 10.72 11.68
CA ASP A 491 -41.51 11.48 11.73
C ASP A 491 -40.63 11.12 12.95
N GLU A 492 -41.25 10.69 14.06
CA GLU A 492 -40.59 10.22 15.26
C GLU A 492 -39.72 8.98 14.98
N GLU A 493 -40.28 8.04 14.22
CA GLU A 493 -39.58 6.80 13.82
C GLU A 493 -38.40 7.13 12.90
N ILE A 494 -38.56 8.08 11.97
CA ILE A 494 -37.48 8.56 11.11
C ILE A 494 -36.38 9.18 11.97
N ARG A 495 -36.70 10.08 12.88
CA ARG A 495 -35.73 10.72 13.80
C ARG A 495 -34.99 9.69 14.65
N ALA A 496 -35.72 8.73 15.21
CA ALA A 496 -35.16 7.65 16.01
C ALA A 496 -34.13 6.82 15.21
N ARG A 497 -34.47 6.48 13.95
CA ARG A 497 -33.60 5.73 13.06
C ARG A 497 -32.35 6.51 12.63
N LEU A 498 -32.46 7.82 12.45
CA LEU A 498 -31.35 8.69 12.08
C LEU A 498 -30.37 8.96 13.21
N LYS A 499 -30.76 8.74 14.48
CA LYS A 499 -29.88 8.98 15.63
C LYS A 499 -28.58 8.17 15.48
N PRO A 500 -27.40 8.78 15.69
CA PRO A 500 -26.13 8.06 15.70
C PRO A 500 -26.07 6.95 16.75
N ASP A 501 -25.40 5.86 16.43
CA ASP A 501 -25.24 4.71 17.33
C ASP A 501 -24.08 4.92 18.33
N THR A 502 -23.23 5.90 18.08
CA THR A 502 -22.04 6.25 18.88
C THR A 502 -21.75 7.73 18.78
N GLU A 503 -21.03 8.24 19.77
CA GLU A 503 -20.46 9.60 19.73
C GLU A 503 -19.09 9.66 19.02
N ILE A 504 -18.48 8.52 18.73
CA ILE A 504 -17.22 8.48 17.98
C ILE A 504 -17.52 8.79 16.51
N GLY A 505 -16.77 9.73 15.96
CA GLY A 505 -16.93 10.15 14.55
C GLY A 505 -17.10 11.65 14.40
N TYR A 506 -17.55 12.37 15.40
CA TYR A 506 -17.62 13.83 15.38
C TYR A 506 -16.26 14.48 15.14
N GLY A 507 -16.26 15.71 14.60
CA GLY A 507 -15.07 16.52 14.39
C GLY A 507 -14.32 16.20 13.11
N GLU A 508 -12.99 16.32 13.16
CA GLU A 508 -12.11 16.13 12.01
C GLU A 508 -11.79 14.65 11.77
N TRP A 509 -11.60 14.31 10.49
CA TRP A 509 -11.13 13.01 10.05
C TRP A 509 -9.78 13.13 9.35
N VAL A 510 -8.96 12.10 9.47
CA VAL A 510 -7.63 12.01 8.88
C VAL A 510 -7.48 10.76 8.04
N ASP A 511 -6.57 10.80 7.06
CA ASP A 511 -6.06 9.65 6.34
C ASP A 511 -4.63 9.37 6.81
N VAL A 512 -4.46 8.32 7.58
CA VAL A 512 -3.15 7.88 8.04
C VAL A 512 -2.56 6.83 7.08
N SER A 513 -2.34 7.26 5.85
CA SER A 513 -1.78 6.45 4.76
C SER A 513 -2.57 5.17 4.47
N GLY A 514 -3.85 5.35 4.10
CA GLY A 514 -4.74 4.25 3.73
C GLY A 514 -5.90 4.02 4.69
N LEU A 515 -5.70 4.18 5.99
CA LEU A 515 -6.76 4.15 6.99
C LEU A 515 -7.37 5.54 7.17
N ILE A 516 -8.66 5.65 6.92
CA ILE A 516 -9.45 6.85 7.18
C ILE A 516 -10.15 6.69 8.54
N ALA A 517 -9.87 7.58 9.47
CA ALA A 517 -10.39 7.48 10.83
C ALA A 517 -10.72 8.86 11.44
N PRO A 518 -11.57 8.92 12.48
CA PRO A 518 -11.72 10.12 13.29
C PRO A 518 -10.39 10.54 13.90
N LYS A 519 -10.05 11.82 13.81
CA LYS A 519 -8.81 12.36 14.38
C LYS A 519 -8.74 12.12 15.89
N SER A 520 -9.88 12.19 16.58
CA SER A 520 -9.99 11.90 18.02
C SER A 520 -9.50 10.50 18.39
N GLU A 521 -9.78 9.47 17.56
CA GLU A 521 -9.33 8.11 17.82
C GLU A 521 -7.82 7.96 17.58
N ILE A 522 -7.27 8.66 16.60
CA ILE A 522 -5.81 8.72 16.38
C ILE A 522 -5.12 9.45 17.54
N GLU A 523 -5.69 10.54 18.01
CA GLU A 523 -5.17 11.27 19.18
C GLU A 523 -5.22 10.43 20.46
N LYS A 524 -6.30 9.67 20.66
CA LYS A 524 -6.43 8.73 21.77
C LYS A 524 -5.39 7.61 21.67
N LEU A 525 -5.20 7.01 20.51
CA LEU A 525 -4.14 6.01 20.28
C LEU A 525 -2.77 6.57 20.68
N MET A 526 -2.45 7.78 20.22
CA MET A 526 -1.17 8.42 20.54
C MET A 526 -1.01 8.70 22.03
N ALA A 527 -2.07 9.14 22.70
CA ALA A 527 -2.08 9.35 24.16
C ALA A 527 -1.90 8.02 24.93
N ASP A 528 -2.54 6.94 24.46
CA ASP A 528 -2.41 5.61 25.07
C ASP A 528 -0.96 5.07 24.95
N ILE A 529 -0.25 5.41 23.87
CA ILE A 529 1.19 5.09 23.70
C ILE A 529 2.04 5.96 24.66
N GLU A 530 1.81 7.27 24.69
CA GLU A 530 2.57 8.20 25.56
C GLU A 530 2.45 7.85 27.02
N THR A 531 1.25 7.48 27.48
CA THR A 531 0.96 7.13 28.87
C THR A 531 1.34 5.69 29.23
N GLY A 532 1.72 4.87 28.24
CA GLY A 532 2.12 3.49 28.47
C GLY A 532 0.94 2.51 28.66
N VAL A 533 -0.25 2.87 28.21
CA VAL A 533 -1.40 1.94 28.08
C VAL A 533 -1.16 0.94 26.95
N LEU A 534 -0.58 1.41 25.86
CA LEU A 534 -0.10 0.57 24.75
C LEU A 534 1.42 0.46 24.83
N THR A 535 1.93 -0.78 24.92
CA THR A 535 3.35 -1.08 25.20
C THR A 535 4.01 -2.02 24.21
N ASP A 536 3.28 -2.44 23.17
CA ASP A 536 3.77 -3.37 22.15
C ASP A 536 3.17 -3.07 20.78
N VAL A 537 3.79 -3.63 19.75
CA VAL A 537 3.42 -3.40 18.33
C VAL A 537 2.06 -4.01 17.97
N ASP A 538 1.69 -5.13 18.59
CA ASP A 538 0.43 -5.81 18.31
C ASP A 538 -0.77 -5.06 18.92
N GLY A 539 -0.63 -4.49 20.11
CA GLY A 539 -1.64 -3.62 20.73
C GLY A 539 -1.89 -2.37 19.89
N ILE A 540 -0.84 -1.73 19.38
CA ILE A 540 -0.96 -0.59 18.46
C ILE A 540 -1.69 -1.00 17.18
N HIS A 541 -1.30 -2.12 16.57
CA HIS A 541 -1.95 -2.64 15.38
C HIS A 541 -3.44 -2.97 15.61
N GLY A 542 -3.77 -3.57 16.75
CA GLY A 542 -5.16 -3.90 17.13
C GLY A 542 -6.09 -2.68 17.12
N ARG A 543 -5.58 -1.49 17.52
CA ARG A 543 -6.36 -0.25 17.50
C ARG A 543 -6.65 0.23 16.08
N PHE A 544 -5.73 0.06 15.12
CA PHE A 544 -6.00 0.38 13.72
C PHE A 544 -7.04 -0.57 13.12
N VAL A 545 -6.98 -1.86 13.45
CA VAL A 545 -7.99 -2.85 13.06
C VAL A 545 -9.37 -2.48 13.60
N GLU A 546 -9.45 -2.04 14.86
CA GLU A 546 -10.69 -1.60 15.48
C GLU A 546 -11.30 -0.38 14.78
N MET A 547 -10.49 0.65 14.51
CA MET A 547 -10.92 1.84 13.77
C MET A 547 -11.45 1.50 12.37
N HIS A 548 -10.75 0.62 11.65
CA HIS A 548 -11.17 0.20 10.32
C HIS A 548 -12.48 -0.60 10.35
N ARG A 549 -12.64 -1.51 11.29
CA ARG A 549 -13.86 -2.32 11.45
C ARG A 549 -15.09 -1.47 11.73
N ASN A 550 -14.93 -0.41 12.54
CA ASN A 550 -16.01 0.48 12.94
C ASN A 550 -16.19 1.69 12.01
N TYR A 551 -15.47 1.75 10.88
CA TYR A 551 -15.45 2.90 9.96
C TYR A 551 -16.85 3.40 9.61
N TYR A 552 -17.77 2.55 9.17
CA TYR A 552 -19.10 2.96 8.74
C TYR A 552 -20.01 3.44 9.88
N THR A 553 -19.82 2.92 11.09
CA THR A 553 -20.53 3.39 12.28
C THR A 553 -20.09 4.81 12.64
N TYR A 554 -18.78 5.06 12.60
CA TYR A 554 -18.21 6.38 12.84
C TYR A 554 -18.52 7.37 11.70
N GLU A 555 -18.50 6.89 10.44
CA GLU A 555 -18.88 7.69 9.26
C GLU A 555 -20.33 8.19 9.38
N TRP A 556 -21.27 7.35 9.84
CA TRP A 556 -22.64 7.78 10.03
C TRP A 556 -22.77 8.90 11.06
N THR A 557 -22.09 8.80 12.20
CA THR A 557 -22.08 9.87 13.22
C THR A 557 -21.63 11.21 12.60
N TRP A 558 -20.54 11.17 11.83
CA TRP A 558 -20.04 12.35 11.12
C TRP A 558 -21.02 12.86 10.07
N ALA A 559 -21.55 11.96 9.25
CA ALA A 559 -22.49 12.32 8.18
C ALA A 559 -23.77 12.96 8.73
N PHE A 560 -24.28 12.47 9.85
CA PHE A 560 -25.44 13.05 10.50
C PHE A 560 -25.18 14.47 10.98
N ASP A 561 -24.06 14.73 11.65
CA ASP A 561 -23.65 16.09 12.07
C ASP A 561 -23.55 17.04 10.86
N LYS A 562 -22.89 16.58 9.78
CA LYS A 562 -22.74 17.41 8.58
C LYS A 562 -24.05 17.60 7.82
N MET A 563 -24.93 16.63 7.83
CA MET A 563 -26.29 16.75 7.29
C MET A 563 -27.06 17.89 8.00
N LEU A 564 -27.08 17.88 9.33
CA LEU A 564 -27.77 18.92 10.10
C LEU A 564 -27.25 20.32 9.76
N SER A 565 -25.94 20.49 9.75
CA SER A 565 -25.31 21.78 9.46
C SER A 565 -25.48 22.22 7.99
N PHE A 566 -25.35 21.30 7.04
CA PHE A 566 -25.40 21.59 5.60
C PHE A 566 -26.80 21.92 5.12
N TYR A 567 -27.82 21.17 5.59
CA TYR A 567 -29.22 21.39 5.25
C TYR A 567 -29.96 22.29 6.25
N ARG A 568 -29.27 22.80 7.30
CA ARG A 568 -29.82 23.68 8.34
C ARG A 568 -31.01 23.05 9.07
N LEU A 569 -30.88 21.80 9.45
CA LEU A 569 -31.88 21.02 10.17
C LEU A 569 -31.57 20.99 11.67
N GLN A 570 -32.62 20.82 12.48
CA GLN A 570 -32.48 20.52 13.91
C GLN A 570 -32.90 19.06 14.14
N PRO A 571 -32.15 18.26 14.92
CA PRO A 571 -32.41 16.85 15.10
C PRO A 571 -33.86 16.51 15.51
N GLU A 572 -34.44 17.36 16.35
CA GLU A 572 -35.77 17.17 16.93
C GLU A 572 -36.90 17.53 15.97
N SER A 573 -36.62 18.27 14.91
CA SER A 573 -37.63 18.79 13.97
C SER A 573 -37.52 18.19 12.57
N ILE A 574 -36.66 17.19 12.35
CA ILE A 574 -36.54 16.52 11.05
C ILE A 574 -37.88 15.86 10.71
N THR A 575 -38.37 16.13 9.49
CA THR A 575 -39.63 15.57 8.96
C THR A 575 -39.38 14.67 7.75
N ALA A 576 -40.35 13.84 7.42
CA ALA A 576 -40.40 13.05 6.19
C ALA A 576 -40.14 13.94 4.93
N LYS A 577 -40.70 15.15 4.92
CA LYS A 577 -40.51 16.11 3.83
C LYS A 577 -39.04 16.55 3.67
N ASP A 578 -38.32 16.73 4.78
CA ASP A 578 -36.91 17.10 4.74
C ASP A 578 -36.10 15.97 4.10
N ILE A 579 -36.36 14.72 4.50
CA ILE A 579 -35.68 13.55 3.95
C ILE A 579 -35.97 13.39 2.45
N VAL A 580 -37.24 13.53 2.04
CA VAL A 580 -37.61 13.50 0.61
C VAL A 580 -36.86 14.56 -0.19
N ASN A 581 -36.71 15.78 0.34
CA ASN A 581 -35.96 16.85 -0.31
C ASN A 581 -34.49 16.51 -0.44
N ILE A 582 -33.87 15.95 0.59
CA ILE A 582 -32.46 15.54 0.57
C ILE A 582 -32.24 14.41 -0.45
N VAL A 583 -33.14 13.43 -0.49
CA VAL A 583 -33.06 12.31 -1.45
C VAL A 583 -33.20 12.80 -2.89
N LYS A 584 -34.07 13.77 -3.17
CA LYS A 584 -34.17 14.40 -4.50
C LYS A 584 -32.87 15.09 -4.90
N GLN A 585 -32.28 15.90 -4.00
CA GLN A 585 -30.99 16.56 -4.26
C GLN A 585 -29.86 15.55 -4.46
N TRP A 586 -29.85 14.46 -3.70
CA TRP A 586 -28.92 13.35 -3.89
C TRP A 586 -29.10 12.70 -5.28
N GLN A 587 -30.34 12.44 -5.69
CA GLN A 587 -30.62 11.81 -6.99
C GLN A 587 -30.13 12.71 -8.14
N GLU A 588 -30.40 14.01 -8.07
CA GLU A 588 -29.88 14.99 -9.03
C GLU A 588 -28.34 15.00 -9.04
N ALA A 589 -27.71 14.94 -7.87
CA ALA A 589 -26.26 14.97 -7.73
C ALA A 589 -25.59 13.71 -8.29
N VAL A 590 -26.08 12.51 -7.94
CA VAL A 590 -25.49 11.25 -8.41
C VAL A 590 -25.66 11.08 -9.91
N VAL A 591 -26.88 11.31 -10.42
CA VAL A 591 -27.17 11.20 -11.86
C VAL A 591 -26.40 12.27 -12.65
N GLY A 592 -26.31 13.49 -12.09
CA GLY A 592 -25.55 14.58 -12.70
C GLY A 592 -24.06 14.28 -12.83
N LEU A 593 -23.42 13.70 -11.80
CA LEU A 593 -22.02 13.27 -11.87
C LEU A 593 -21.81 12.14 -12.87
N ASP A 594 -22.68 11.13 -12.88
CA ASP A 594 -22.58 10.01 -13.81
C ASP A 594 -22.74 10.45 -15.27
N LYS A 595 -23.65 11.39 -15.56
CA LYS A 595 -23.77 12.02 -16.88
C LYS A 595 -22.49 12.77 -17.30
N MET A 596 -21.80 13.43 -16.35
CA MET A 596 -20.51 14.07 -16.63
C MET A 596 -19.41 13.05 -16.91
N VAL A 597 -19.38 11.91 -16.18
CA VAL A 597 -18.45 10.80 -16.44
C VAL A 597 -18.72 10.16 -17.80
N TYR A 598 -19.99 9.96 -18.15
CA TYR A 598 -20.39 9.49 -19.48
C TYR A 598 -19.90 10.44 -20.59
N ALA A 599 -20.08 11.75 -20.42
CA ALA A 599 -19.60 12.74 -21.37
C ALA A 599 -18.06 12.81 -21.46
N ASP A 600 -17.36 12.52 -20.35
CA ASP A 600 -15.90 12.41 -20.35
C ASP A 600 -15.43 11.17 -21.11
N ALA A 601 -16.08 10.02 -20.90
CA ALA A 601 -15.81 8.80 -21.64
C ALA A 601 -15.98 8.98 -23.17
N LYS A 602 -17.00 9.74 -23.58
CA LYS A 602 -17.27 9.98 -25.01
C LYS A 602 -16.12 10.69 -25.74
N LYS A 603 -15.29 11.45 -25.03
CA LYS A 603 -14.12 12.12 -25.63
C LYS A 603 -13.08 11.13 -26.17
N GLU A 604 -12.99 9.93 -25.58
CA GLU A 604 -12.08 8.87 -26.05
C GLU A 604 -12.53 8.25 -27.41
N PHE A 605 -13.71 8.60 -27.89
CA PHE A 605 -14.29 8.19 -29.17
C PHE A 605 -14.48 9.40 -30.13
N SER A 606 -13.75 10.48 -29.90
CA SER A 606 -13.75 11.67 -30.76
C SER A 606 -12.82 11.49 -31.96
N LEU A 607 -12.98 12.34 -32.98
CA LEU A 607 -12.11 12.35 -34.16
C LEU A 607 -10.62 12.44 -33.83
N SER A 608 -10.26 13.21 -32.81
CA SER A 608 -8.86 13.31 -32.35
C SER A 608 -8.32 12.01 -31.77
N ALA A 609 -9.18 11.15 -31.20
CA ALA A 609 -8.80 9.85 -30.68
C ALA A 609 -8.54 8.82 -31.80
N MET A 610 -9.05 9.09 -33.01
CA MET A 610 -8.86 8.24 -34.19
C MET A 610 -7.56 8.56 -34.94
N THR A 611 -6.82 9.57 -34.51
CA THR A 611 -5.54 9.94 -35.14
C THR A 611 -4.57 8.76 -35.11
N GLY A 612 -4.03 8.36 -36.28
CA GLY A 612 -3.13 7.23 -36.42
C GLY A 612 -3.81 5.87 -36.72
N PHE A 613 -5.14 5.85 -36.74
CA PHE A 613 -5.88 4.68 -37.26
C PHE A 613 -6.11 4.80 -38.75
N GLY A 614 -6.34 3.66 -39.43
CA GLY A 614 -6.64 3.59 -40.84
C GLY A 614 -5.45 3.82 -41.77
N ALA A 615 -4.22 3.87 -41.23
CA ALA A 615 -2.96 4.06 -41.99
C ALA A 615 -3.08 5.14 -43.10
N ASP A 616 -3.02 4.76 -44.35
CA ASP A 616 -3.11 5.58 -45.58
C ASP A 616 -4.49 5.49 -46.26
N GLY A 617 -5.49 4.91 -45.60
CA GLY A 617 -6.84 4.72 -46.09
C GLY A 617 -7.75 5.94 -46.01
N SER A 618 -8.99 5.76 -46.45
CA SER A 618 -10.06 6.75 -46.33
C SER A 618 -10.50 6.97 -44.87
N ARG A 619 -11.32 8.01 -44.66
CA ARG A 619 -11.92 8.26 -43.34
C ARG A 619 -12.83 7.10 -42.90
N GLU A 620 -13.52 6.45 -43.78
CA GLU A 620 -14.35 5.29 -43.49
C GLU A 620 -13.51 4.11 -42.99
N GLU A 621 -12.37 3.86 -43.65
CA GLU A 621 -11.39 2.84 -43.22
C GLU A 621 -10.78 3.20 -41.85
N GLN A 622 -10.51 4.47 -41.60
CA GLN A 622 -10.05 4.96 -40.27
C GLN A 622 -11.08 4.68 -39.18
N GLU A 623 -12.35 4.99 -39.41
CA GLU A 623 -13.44 4.73 -38.46
C GLU A 623 -13.62 3.22 -38.24
N GLN A 624 -13.58 2.40 -39.26
CA GLN A 624 -13.66 0.94 -39.18
C GLN A 624 -12.47 0.34 -38.40
N ASP A 625 -11.25 0.78 -38.68
CA ASP A 625 -10.05 0.33 -37.98
C ASP A 625 -10.13 0.71 -36.49
N PHE A 626 -10.55 1.93 -36.18
CA PHE A 626 -10.77 2.37 -34.79
C PHE A 626 -11.82 1.51 -34.09
N GLU A 627 -12.96 1.22 -34.72
CA GLU A 627 -14.00 0.37 -34.14
C GLU A 627 -13.52 -1.06 -33.91
N GLN A 628 -12.73 -1.63 -34.81
CA GLN A 628 -12.17 -2.97 -34.66
C GLN A 628 -11.21 -3.06 -33.48
N VAL A 629 -10.42 -2.01 -33.22
CA VAL A 629 -9.40 -2.00 -32.15
C VAL A 629 -9.97 -1.53 -30.81
N ARG A 630 -10.81 -0.50 -30.81
CA ARG A 630 -11.34 0.16 -29.59
C ARG A 630 -12.76 -0.27 -29.22
N GLY A 631 -13.46 -0.89 -30.14
CA GLY A 631 -14.89 -1.21 -30.01
C GLY A 631 -15.79 0.00 -30.24
N VAL A 632 -17.09 -0.20 -30.09
CA VAL A 632 -18.14 0.82 -30.20
C VAL A 632 -18.40 1.43 -28.83
N PHE A 633 -18.57 2.75 -28.77
CA PHE A 633 -18.78 3.48 -27.52
C PHE A 633 -19.94 2.94 -26.69
N GLU A 634 -21.09 2.70 -27.33
CA GLU A 634 -22.33 2.28 -26.68
C GLU A 634 -22.22 0.87 -26.05
N SER A 635 -21.37 0.03 -26.60
CA SER A 635 -21.11 -1.33 -26.08
C SER A 635 -19.93 -1.42 -25.11
N ASN A 636 -19.24 -0.31 -24.85
CA ASN A 636 -18.10 -0.30 -23.92
C ASN A 636 -18.56 -0.66 -22.50
N PRO A 637 -17.93 -1.67 -21.84
CA PRO A 637 -18.36 -2.13 -20.51
C PRO A 637 -18.42 -1.03 -19.45
N PHE A 638 -17.50 -0.06 -19.49
CA PHE A 638 -17.51 1.07 -18.54
C PHE A 638 -18.70 1.99 -18.80
N VAL A 639 -19.00 2.29 -20.07
CA VAL A 639 -20.14 3.13 -20.46
C VAL A 639 -21.46 2.47 -20.05
N THR A 640 -21.60 1.18 -20.35
CA THR A 640 -22.77 0.39 -19.93
C THR A 640 -22.96 0.39 -18.43
N ALA A 641 -21.87 0.21 -17.66
CA ALA A 641 -21.91 0.25 -16.19
C ALA A 641 -22.32 1.62 -15.66
N VAL A 642 -21.88 2.73 -16.27
CA VAL A 642 -22.30 4.10 -15.89
C VAL A 642 -23.80 4.29 -16.15
N LEU A 643 -24.32 3.84 -17.28
CA LEU A 643 -25.77 3.95 -17.58
C LEU A 643 -26.61 3.10 -16.61
N GLN A 644 -26.21 1.87 -16.35
CA GLN A 644 -26.85 1.01 -15.35
C GLN A 644 -26.81 1.64 -13.96
N HIS A 645 -25.71 2.29 -13.57
CA HIS A 645 -25.63 2.96 -12.28
C HIS A 645 -26.61 4.14 -12.19
N ILE A 646 -26.81 4.92 -13.27
CA ILE A 646 -27.85 5.95 -13.35
C ILE A 646 -29.22 5.37 -13.08
N ASP A 647 -29.58 4.27 -13.76
CA ASP A 647 -30.89 3.63 -13.62
C ASP A 647 -31.11 3.07 -12.20
N VAL A 648 -30.12 2.37 -11.66
CA VAL A 648 -30.16 1.81 -10.29
C VAL A 648 -30.31 2.91 -9.24
N LYS A 649 -29.56 4.02 -9.37
CA LYS A 649 -29.62 5.14 -8.41
C LYS A 649 -30.92 5.91 -8.53
N THR A 650 -31.43 6.06 -9.75
CA THR A 650 -32.75 6.66 -9.97
C THR A 650 -33.86 5.84 -9.33
N ALA A 651 -33.86 4.52 -9.54
CA ALA A 651 -34.83 3.61 -8.94
C ALA A 651 -34.77 3.60 -7.41
N LEU A 652 -33.55 3.54 -6.85
CA LEU A 652 -33.32 3.56 -5.40
C LEU A 652 -33.86 4.84 -4.74
N GLY A 653 -33.64 5.99 -5.37
CA GLY A 653 -34.17 7.27 -4.88
C GLY A 653 -35.70 7.32 -4.93
N ASN A 654 -36.29 6.88 -6.03
CA ASN A 654 -37.75 6.83 -6.19
C ASN A 654 -38.40 5.90 -5.16
N GLU A 655 -37.83 4.70 -4.96
CA GLU A 655 -38.30 3.74 -3.96
C GLU A 655 -38.33 4.33 -2.55
N LEU A 656 -37.27 5.00 -2.12
CA LEU A 656 -37.23 5.62 -0.81
C LEU A 656 -38.22 6.79 -0.69
N ILE A 657 -38.34 7.61 -1.75
CA ILE A 657 -39.33 8.70 -1.79
C ILE A 657 -40.76 8.14 -1.67
N GLU A 658 -41.13 7.12 -2.45
CA GLU A 658 -42.45 6.51 -2.42
C GLU A 658 -42.76 5.90 -1.03
N ARG A 659 -41.79 5.31 -0.39
CA ARG A 659 -41.89 4.69 0.94
C ARG A 659 -42.13 5.72 2.05
N ILE A 660 -41.55 6.92 1.92
CA ILE A 660 -41.67 8.00 2.91
C ILE A 660 -42.84 8.97 2.58
N SER A 661 -43.19 9.14 1.31
CA SER A 661 -44.22 10.09 0.85
C SER A 661 -45.59 10.01 1.58
N PRO A 662 -46.07 8.85 2.07
CA PRO A 662 -47.32 8.83 2.85
C PRO A 662 -47.26 9.63 4.16
N LEU A 663 -46.08 10.01 4.63
CA LEU A 663 -45.86 10.82 5.85
C LEU A 663 -45.66 12.32 5.52
N VAL A 664 -45.60 12.71 4.25
CA VAL A 664 -45.43 14.10 3.78
C VAL A 664 -46.84 14.76 3.58
#